data_24d1115e1eaa4361ba0d60f9ce26057c
#
_entry.id   24d1115e1eaa4361ba0d60f9ce26057c
#
_cell.length_a   1.000
_cell.length_b   1.000
_cell.length_c   1.000
_cell.angle_alpha   90.00
_cell.angle_beta   90.00
_cell.angle_gamma   90.00
#
_symmetry.space_group_name_H-M   'P 1'
#
loop_
_entity.id
_entity.type
_entity.pdbx_description
1 polymer ?
#
loop_
_entity_poly.entity_id
_entity_poly.type
_entity_poly.pdbx_seq_one_letter_code
_entity_poly.pdbx_strand_id
1 'polypeptide(L)'
;MKALLRDAVQGLRSRRAGTAVTVGGLMVAQAVCLLVALLAIALAEPAPFIPDPGRVVMLDFKGNPPGQPSGWFTGSPVAFGAMLKERGVALDLISRAAVNGMDISVEGRIEPAYLLIADPDLAPLLGLPTLSGDLRATLLRHDGIAISVDLMRKLWGNVTPVQALGRRIESRHVVYTVGAVLPNADPRSPFPDANPLVGAALAMVGFDSQGNPMTPDERAAIYLINGRVFARLRPGGTVDAVGGWMREAFVANPLFQALPPTWRSGREAAYFRGVTLTRLPFEGAENALRWQLLGALAAACALLLMLAAFNAMNLQAAHLLQRQRETALRRGLGADGCRLLGLWGVESLLPLLAAAAGALLIAWWLAPAVAGWMGLPPSQAVADPLPVAVLWAPALGVALLLPVTLAVPAWAALRRAPAPALQGRTASEGPWGRRVRQGLLAVQLAGAVLLLSLAGVLGVQQWHLLHADRGFDTRNRLWLGVMADPESVPGMDAFVAALASNPAITHWAFSSARPAADTRGQSELYVSASQQRQTVRVTRISPGFFDTYGMTLLAGTPRTGAGEANVVIDAKAARLLGFDSPQAAVGAVLRGGGGFLQEGNEARRVVAVVKDVNMESAREAALPQAFVLSDRPQWDLTVHGPDMGALRKALQDIWTLHGPRLPHEIRSADELRADVYRQEERLTTLLAGIALLAVGVAMLGAYALVADTLRRRRTEFVLRRLHGAGQGDIVAQVGREFAAPLLAAAAIGLPLAAVLGQRYLAGFVDRVDAANGLAWPLGLASLATLCVTALAALRHVRQALAIEPIEALR
;
A
#
# COMPACT_ATOMS: atom_id res chain seq x y z
N MET A 1 41.84 -0.08 27.67
CA MET A 1 40.39 -0.26 27.38
C MET A 1 39.51 0.03 28.57
N LYS A 2 39.70 -0.59 29.76
CA LYS A 2 38.87 -0.35 30.96
C LYS A 2 38.87 1.13 31.44
N ALA A 3 40.00 1.83 31.42
CA ALA A 3 40.09 3.24 31.80
C ALA A 3 39.34 4.15 30.80
N LEU A 4 39.49 3.94 29.51
CA LEU A 4 38.77 4.67 28.45
C LEU A 4 37.25 4.51 28.57
N LEU A 5 36.80 3.30 28.87
CA LEU A 5 35.36 3.00 29.05
C LEU A 5 34.81 3.71 30.32
N ARG A 6 35.58 3.73 31.42
CA ARG A 6 35.21 4.43 32.65
C ARG A 6 35.09 5.93 32.45
N ASP A 7 36.09 6.54 31.77
CA ASP A 7 36.08 7.97 31.44
C ASP A 7 34.92 8.33 30.53
N ALA A 8 34.62 7.50 29.52
CA ALA A 8 33.50 7.69 28.62
C ALA A 8 32.14 7.62 29.36
N VAL A 9 31.94 6.61 30.20
CA VAL A 9 30.71 6.48 31.01
C VAL A 9 30.56 7.66 31.99
N GLN A 10 31.62 8.10 32.58
CA GLN A 10 31.60 9.26 33.49
C GLN A 10 31.25 10.56 32.74
N GLY A 11 31.79 10.71 31.52
CA GLY A 11 31.45 11.80 30.60
C GLY A 11 29.99 11.81 30.18
N LEU A 12 29.40 10.65 29.92
CA LEU A 12 27.98 10.49 29.56
C LEU A 12 27.05 10.76 30.76
N ARG A 13 27.44 10.32 31.98
CA ARG A 13 26.67 10.55 33.20
C ARG A 13 26.61 12.03 33.59
N SER A 14 27.63 12.81 33.29
CA SER A 14 27.65 14.28 33.56
C SER A 14 26.68 15.06 32.67
N ARG A 15 26.11 14.41 31.59
CA ARG A 15 25.27 15.05 30.57
C ARG A 15 23.97 14.26 30.28
N ARG A 16 23.35 13.80 31.34
CA ARG A 16 22.17 12.91 31.21
C ARG A 16 21.11 13.38 30.20
N ALA A 17 20.76 14.66 30.21
CA ALA A 17 19.74 15.22 29.31
C ALA A 17 20.17 15.18 27.82
N GLY A 18 21.41 15.63 27.50
CA GLY A 18 21.92 15.60 26.14
C GLY A 18 22.07 14.17 25.59
N THR A 19 22.59 13.26 26.43
CA THR A 19 22.72 11.84 26.08
C THR A 19 21.35 11.20 25.86
N ALA A 20 20.36 11.49 26.71
CA ALA A 20 19.00 10.96 26.56
C ALA A 20 18.32 11.44 25.26
N VAL A 21 18.49 12.71 24.90
CA VAL A 21 17.98 13.27 23.64
C VAL A 21 18.64 12.60 22.44
N THR A 22 19.97 12.41 22.47
CA THR A 22 20.70 11.73 21.39
C THR A 22 20.26 10.28 21.24
N VAL A 23 20.25 9.52 22.36
CA VAL A 23 19.84 8.11 22.35
C VAL A 23 18.39 7.98 21.93
N GLY A 24 17.48 8.77 22.48
CA GLY A 24 16.05 8.72 22.15
C GLY A 24 15.76 9.06 20.70
N GLY A 25 16.35 10.13 20.17
CA GLY A 25 16.15 10.52 18.76
C GLY A 25 16.69 9.49 17.78
N LEU A 26 17.90 8.95 18.02
CA LEU A 26 18.49 7.90 17.17
C LEU A 26 17.76 6.57 17.31
N MET A 27 17.32 6.21 18.53
CA MET A 27 16.55 4.98 18.79
C MET A 27 15.24 4.98 18.03
N VAL A 28 14.47 6.06 18.08
CA VAL A 28 13.21 6.18 17.36
C VAL A 28 13.44 6.18 15.86
N ALA A 29 14.41 6.93 15.34
CA ALA A 29 14.73 6.96 13.91
C ALA A 29 15.15 5.58 13.39
N GLN A 30 16.02 4.87 14.11
CA GLN A 30 16.43 3.51 13.73
C GLN A 30 15.28 2.51 13.84
N ALA A 31 14.41 2.60 14.85
CA ALA A 31 13.27 1.73 15.01
C ALA A 31 12.28 1.86 13.83
N VAL A 32 12.00 3.08 13.40
CA VAL A 32 11.15 3.34 12.23
C VAL A 32 11.78 2.79 10.96
N CYS A 33 13.09 2.99 10.76
CA CYS A 33 13.81 2.40 9.62
C CYS A 33 13.74 0.87 9.61
N LEU A 34 13.87 0.23 10.78
CA LEU A 34 13.75 -1.22 10.93
C LEU A 34 12.33 -1.72 10.60
N LEU A 35 11.30 -1.03 11.08
CA LEU A 35 9.91 -1.39 10.80
C LEU A 35 9.59 -1.27 9.30
N VAL A 36 10.07 -0.21 8.64
CA VAL A 36 9.89 -0.05 7.18
C VAL A 36 10.68 -1.10 6.40
N ALA A 37 11.89 -1.44 6.85
CA ALA A 37 12.68 -2.51 6.24
C ALA A 37 12.00 -3.89 6.39
N LEU A 38 11.46 -4.20 7.58
CA LEU A 38 10.69 -5.42 7.82
C LEU A 38 9.45 -5.49 6.92
N LEU A 39 8.73 -4.38 6.78
CA LEU A 39 7.58 -4.29 5.89
C LEU A 39 7.99 -4.52 4.43
N ALA A 40 9.07 -3.91 3.98
CA ALA A 40 9.57 -4.08 2.61
C ALA A 40 9.99 -5.54 2.34
N ILE A 41 10.67 -6.19 3.28
CA ILE A 41 11.06 -7.61 3.20
C ILE A 41 9.80 -8.49 3.14
N ALA A 42 8.84 -8.27 4.05
CA ALA A 42 7.60 -9.05 4.09
C ALA A 42 6.77 -8.95 2.79
N LEU A 43 6.88 -7.82 2.07
CA LEU A 43 6.19 -7.61 0.79
C LEU A 43 7.01 -8.09 -0.43
N ALA A 44 8.32 -8.22 -0.29
CA ALA A 44 9.23 -8.60 -1.38
C ALA A 44 9.51 -10.11 -1.45
N GLU A 45 9.54 -10.78 -0.30
CA GLU A 45 9.92 -12.19 -0.24
C GLU A 45 8.74 -13.10 -0.60
N PRO A 46 8.95 -14.06 -1.52
CA PRO A 46 7.97 -15.12 -1.75
C PRO A 46 7.82 -15.99 -0.50
N ALA A 47 6.73 -16.75 -0.45
CA ALA A 47 6.48 -17.66 0.67
C ALA A 47 7.66 -18.63 0.88
N PRO A 48 8.14 -18.83 2.13
CA PRO A 48 9.37 -19.54 2.43
C PRO A 48 9.31 -21.04 2.12
N PHE A 49 8.11 -21.59 1.94
CA PHE A 49 7.92 -22.99 1.58
C PHE A 49 8.10 -23.27 0.08
N ILE A 50 8.19 -22.22 -0.76
CA ILE A 50 8.32 -22.40 -2.22
C ILE A 50 9.77 -22.81 -2.55
N PRO A 51 9.98 -24.02 -3.11
CA PRO A 51 11.30 -24.47 -3.47
C PRO A 51 11.80 -23.73 -4.71
N ASP A 52 13.01 -23.19 -4.64
CA ASP A 52 13.70 -22.49 -5.76
C ASP A 52 12.81 -21.44 -6.45
N PRO A 53 12.28 -20.41 -5.72
CA PRO A 53 11.30 -19.47 -6.28
C PRO A 53 11.84 -18.65 -7.48
N GLY A 54 13.17 -18.60 -7.65
CA GLY A 54 13.82 -18.01 -8.82
C GLY A 54 13.68 -18.85 -10.10
N ARG A 55 13.36 -20.15 -9.99
CA ARG A 55 13.12 -21.06 -11.12
C ARG A 55 11.64 -21.31 -11.38
N VAL A 56 10.77 -20.92 -10.46
CA VAL A 56 9.33 -21.00 -10.65
C VAL A 56 8.86 -19.72 -11.33
N VAL A 57 8.24 -19.87 -12.49
CA VAL A 57 7.71 -18.76 -13.27
C VAL A 57 6.20 -18.84 -13.35
N MET A 58 5.55 -17.68 -13.29
CA MET A 58 4.16 -17.49 -13.65
C MET A 58 4.09 -16.91 -15.06
N LEU A 59 3.14 -17.39 -15.85
CA LEU A 59 2.91 -16.89 -17.20
C LEU A 59 1.96 -15.68 -17.13
N ASP A 60 2.48 -14.54 -17.53
CA ASP A 60 1.69 -13.32 -17.77
C ASP A 60 1.42 -13.18 -19.26
N PHE A 61 0.30 -12.57 -19.59
CA PHE A 61 0.01 -12.23 -20.97
C PHE A 61 -0.54 -10.80 -21.09
N LYS A 62 -0.38 -10.26 -22.30
CA LYS A 62 -0.92 -8.96 -22.67
C LYS A 62 -1.64 -9.16 -24.02
N GLY A 63 -2.95 -9.05 -24.01
CA GLY A 63 -3.70 -9.01 -25.27
C GLY A 63 -3.39 -7.72 -26.02
N ASN A 64 -3.56 -7.76 -27.33
CA ASN A 64 -3.32 -6.61 -28.19
C ASN A 64 -4.54 -6.37 -29.14
N PRO A 65 -5.74 -6.12 -28.56
CA PRO A 65 -6.93 -5.88 -29.36
C PRO A 65 -6.81 -4.58 -30.16
N PRO A 66 -7.39 -4.53 -31.37
CA PRO A 66 -7.40 -3.34 -32.19
C PRO A 66 -8.10 -2.18 -31.49
N GLY A 67 -7.39 -1.02 -31.37
CA GLY A 67 -7.97 0.20 -30.80
C GLY A 67 -8.14 0.22 -29.29
N GLN A 68 -7.66 -0.79 -28.57
CA GLN A 68 -7.71 -0.83 -27.09
C GLN A 68 -6.33 -0.66 -26.47
N PRO A 69 -6.20 0.19 -25.45
CA PRO A 69 -5.04 0.14 -24.59
C PRO A 69 -5.05 -1.17 -23.81
N SER A 70 -3.96 -1.93 -23.83
CA SER A 70 -3.85 -3.16 -23.09
C SER A 70 -2.65 -3.12 -22.16
N GLY A 71 -2.82 -3.61 -20.94
CA GLY A 71 -1.78 -3.80 -19.95
C GLY A 71 -1.36 -5.28 -19.84
N TRP A 72 -0.33 -5.56 -19.08
CA TRP A 72 -0.01 -6.91 -18.66
C TRP A 72 -1.01 -7.38 -17.61
N PHE A 73 -1.62 -8.54 -17.85
CA PHE A 73 -2.46 -9.19 -16.85
C PHE A 73 -1.59 -10.07 -15.95
N THR A 74 -1.78 -9.92 -14.65
CA THR A 74 -1.16 -10.79 -13.65
C THR A 74 -1.97 -12.09 -13.59
N GLY A 75 -1.64 -13.02 -14.44
CA GLY A 75 -2.36 -14.27 -14.63
C GLY A 75 -2.57 -14.57 -16.11
N SER A 76 -3.17 -15.70 -16.38
CA SER A 76 -3.36 -16.17 -17.75
C SER A 76 -4.52 -17.17 -17.85
N PRO A 77 -5.16 -17.30 -19.01
CA PRO A 77 -6.09 -18.38 -19.26
C PRO A 77 -5.50 -19.75 -18.90
N VAL A 78 -6.28 -20.58 -18.23
CA VAL A 78 -5.85 -21.95 -17.88
C VAL A 78 -5.52 -22.80 -19.10
N ALA A 79 -6.13 -22.50 -20.25
CA ALA A 79 -5.84 -23.13 -21.53
C ALA A 79 -4.37 -23.04 -21.95
N PHE A 80 -3.67 -21.98 -21.56
CA PHE A 80 -2.25 -21.79 -21.94
C PHE A 80 -1.35 -22.84 -21.29
N GLY A 81 -1.69 -23.35 -20.11
CA GLY A 81 -0.97 -24.45 -19.48
C GLY A 81 -1.07 -25.76 -20.28
N ALA A 82 -2.24 -26.06 -20.82
CA ALA A 82 -2.42 -27.22 -21.70
C ALA A 82 -1.60 -27.06 -23.00
N MET A 83 -1.67 -25.90 -23.64
CA MET A 83 -0.90 -25.61 -24.86
C MET A 83 0.61 -25.77 -24.68
N LEU A 84 1.17 -25.30 -23.54
CA LEU A 84 2.58 -25.49 -23.22
C LEU A 84 2.94 -26.96 -22.97
N LYS A 85 2.04 -27.71 -22.33
CA LYS A 85 2.23 -29.12 -22.00
C LYS A 85 2.26 -30.00 -23.27
N GLU A 86 1.34 -29.74 -24.21
CA GLU A 86 1.28 -30.42 -25.52
C GLU A 86 2.50 -30.19 -26.40
N ARG A 87 3.15 -29.01 -26.27
CA ARG A 87 4.35 -28.66 -27.06
C ARG A 87 5.62 -29.35 -26.57
N GLY A 88 5.60 -29.94 -25.36
CA GLY A 88 6.77 -30.63 -24.81
C GLY A 88 7.99 -29.72 -24.58
N VAL A 89 7.76 -28.45 -24.22
CA VAL A 89 8.80 -27.45 -23.96
C VAL A 89 9.73 -27.86 -22.80
N ALA A 90 10.92 -27.26 -22.73
CA ALA A 90 11.98 -27.58 -21.77
C ALA A 90 11.67 -27.10 -20.35
N LEU A 91 10.48 -27.46 -19.83
CA LEU A 91 10.03 -27.20 -18.48
C LEU A 91 10.08 -28.48 -17.65
N ASP A 92 10.29 -28.35 -16.36
CA ASP A 92 10.37 -29.47 -15.42
C ASP A 92 8.96 -29.88 -14.97
N LEU A 93 8.17 -28.92 -14.53
CA LEU A 93 6.77 -29.06 -14.15
C LEU A 93 5.95 -27.91 -14.73
N ILE A 94 4.71 -28.18 -15.09
CA ILE A 94 3.70 -27.18 -15.46
C ILE A 94 2.43 -27.46 -14.69
N SER A 95 1.84 -26.45 -14.08
CA SER A 95 0.59 -26.57 -13.36
C SER A 95 -0.30 -25.37 -13.63
N ARG A 96 -1.58 -25.66 -13.80
CA ARG A 96 -2.63 -24.67 -13.89
C ARG A 96 -3.26 -24.47 -12.52
N ALA A 97 -3.72 -23.26 -12.26
CA ALA A 97 -4.57 -22.95 -11.12
C ALA A 97 -5.65 -21.97 -11.56
N ALA A 98 -6.87 -22.14 -11.08
CA ALA A 98 -7.98 -21.22 -11.28
C ALA A 98 -8.60 -20.91 -9.93
N VAL A 99 -9.12 -19.70 -9.80
CA VAL A 99 -9.69 -19.21 -8.55
C VAL A 99 -11.19 -19.03 -8.75
N ASN A 100 -11.97 -19.49 -7.78
CA ASN A 100 -13.42 -19.34 -7.79
C ASN A 100 -13.98 -19.22 -6.36
N GLY A 101 -15.24 -18.89 -6.21
CA GLY A 101 -15.97 -19.00 -4.96
C GLY A 101 -16.64 -20.38 -4.83
N MET A 102 -16.73 -20.90 -3.63
CA MET A 102 -17.42 -22.15 -3.34
C MET A 102 -18.18 -22.03 -2.01
N ASP A 103 -19.42 -22.51 -2.03
CA ASP A 103 -20.19 -22.70 -0.82
C ASP A 103 -20.08 -24.13 -0.37
N ILE A 104 -19.65 -24.31 0.86
CA ILE A 104 -19.44 -25.62 1.46
C ILE A 104 -20.52 -25.83 2.53
N SER A 105 -21.26 -26.92 2.41
CA SER A 105 -22.30 -27.31 3.35
C SER A 105 -21.90 -28.51 4.18
N VAL A 106 -22.11 -28.40 5.48
CA VAL A 106 -22.00 -29.54 6.42
C VAL A 106 -23.19 -29.47 7.38
N GLU A 107 -23.99 -30.54 7.42
CA GLU A 107 -25.15 -30.65 8.29
C GLU A 107 -26.12 -29.46 8.18
N GLY A 108 -26.26 -28.91 6.96
CA GLY A 108 -27.14 -27.76 6.68
C GLY A 108 -26.55 -26.38 7.02
N ARG A 109 -25.34 -26.32 7.57
CA ARG A 109 -24.57 -25.07 7.69
C ARG A 109 -23.80 -24.84 6.42
N ILE A 110 -23.91 -23.64 5.87
CA ILE A 110 -23.21 -23.24 4.66
C ILE A 110 -22.12 -22.25 5.05
N GLU A 111 -20.90 -22.54 4.66
CA GLU A 111 -19.73 -21.66 4.86
C GLU A 111 -19.08 -21.35 3.53
N PRO A 112 -18.76 -20.07 3.26
CA PRO A 112 -18.06 -19.73 2.05
C PRO A 112 -16.60 -20.12 2.13
N ALA A 113 -16.07 -20.59 1.02
CA ALA A 113 -14.66 -20.88 0.88
C ALA A 113 -14.12 -20.29 -0.42
N TYR A 114 -12.88 -19.86 -0.38
CA TYR A 114 -12.11 -19.53 -1.55
C TYR A 114 -11.68 -20.84 -2.22
N LEU A 115 -12.20 -21.10 -3.41
CA LEU A 115 -11.90 -22.34 -4.13
C LEU A 115 -10.72 -22.14 -5.06
N LEU A 116 -9.66 -22.90 -4.87
CA LEU A 116 -8.56 -23.04 -5.80
C LEU A 116 -8.72 -24.38 -6.55
N ILE A 117 -8.95 -24.30 -7.84
CA ILE A 117 -8.97 -25.47 -8.73
C ILE A 117 -7.55 -25.60 -9.30
N ALA A 118 -6.90 -26.73 -9.12
CA ALA A 118 -5.50 -26.86 -9.48
C ALA A 118 -5.15 -28.23 -10.07
N ASP A 119 -4.12 -28.29 -10.91
CA ASP A 119 -3.49 -29.54 -11.29
C ASP A 119 -2.75 -30.15 -10.08
N PRO A 120 -2.68 -31.50 -9.98
CA PRO A 120 -1.97 -32.18 -8.88
C PRO A 120 -0.49 -31.79 -8.75
N ASP A 121 0.14 -31.36 -9.84
CA ASP A 121 1.53 -30.95 -9.90
C ASP A 121 1.78 -29.58 -9.23
N LEU A 122 0.72 -28.81 -8.88
CA LEU A 122 0.85 -27.55 -8.15
C LEU A 122 1.48 -27.75 -6.76
N ALA A 123 1.10 -28.84 -6.07
CA ALA A 123 1.61 -29.16 -4.75
C ALA A 123 3.15 -29.29 -4.72
N PRO A 124 3.81 -30.13 -5.53
CA PRO A 124 5.27 -30.22 -5.56
C PRO A 124 5.93 -29.03 -6.25
N LEU A 125 5.25 -28.32 -7.16
CA LEU A 125 5.78 -27.17 -7.86
C LEU A 125 5.99 -26.00 -6.90
N LEU A 126 4.99 -25.71 -6.07
CA LEU A 126 5.03 -24.61 -5.10
C LEU A 126 5.47 -25.07 -3.70
N GLY A 127 5.65 -26.37 -3.45
CA GLY A 127 6.01 -26.88 -2.14
C GLY A 127 4.91 -26.63 -1.10
N LEU A 128 3.64 -26.69 -1.48
CA LEU A 128 2.52 -26.36 -0.61
C LEU A 128 2.52 -27.25 0.64
N PRO A 129 2.62 -26.68 1.85
CA PRO A 129 2.67 -27.47 3.08
C PRO A 129 1.33 -28.12 3.38
N THR A 130 1.38 -29.33 3.92
CA THR A 130 0.22 -30.11 4.37
C THR A 130 0.37 -30.40 5.86
N LEU A 131 -0.65 -30.16 6.66
CA LEU A 131 -0.67 -30.49 8.09
C LEU A 131 -1.08 -31.95 8.32
N SER A 132 -1.93 -32.48 7.44
CA SER A 132 -2.38 -33.87 7.49
C SER A 132 -2.88 -34.29 6.11
N GLY A 133 -2.70 -35.57 5.75
CA GLY A 133 -3.10 -36.14 4.47
C GLY A 133 -2.07 -35.89 3.35
N ASP A 134 -2.48 -36.12 2.09
CA ASP A 134 -1.66 -35.93 0.88
C ASP A 134 -2.41 -35.06 -0.11
N LEU A 135 -1.91 -33.85 -0.35
CA LEU A 135 -2.53 -32.86 -1.23
C LEU A 135 -2.53 -33.36 -2.69
N ARG A 136 -1.41 -33.91 -3.17
CA ARG A 136 -1.31 -34.36 -4.56
C ARG A 136 -2.28 -35.53 -4.85
N ALA A 137 -2.33 -36.51 -3.94
CA ALA A 137 -3.27 -37.61 -4.05
C ALA A 137 -4.73 -37.14 -3.96
N THR A 138 -4.99 -36.14 -3.13
CA THR A 138 -6.34 -35.53 -3.00
C THR A 138 -6.79 -34.86 -4.30
N LEU A 139 -5.91 -34.08 -4.96
CA LEU A 139 -6.24 -33.39 -6.22
C LEU A 139 -6.40 -34.33 -7.41
N LEU A 140 -5.91 -35.57 -7.33
CA LEU A 140 -6.13 -36.62 -8.35
C LEU A 140 -7.50 -37.29 -8.22
N ARG A 141 -8.17 -37.14 -7.09
CA ARG A 141 -9.48 -37.79 -6.86
C ARG A 141 -10.61 -36.91 -7.40
N HIS A 142 -11.62 -37.51 -7.99
CA HIS A 142 -12.83 -36.82 -8.46
C HIS A 142 -13.66 -36.22 -7.32
N ASP A 143 -13.62 -36.86 -6.14
CA ASP A 143 -14.32 -36.45 -4.91
C ASP A 143 -13.38 -35.88 -3.86
N GLY A 144 -12.12 -35.62 -4.19
CA GLY A 144 -11.11 -35.15 -3.25
C GLY A 144 -11.18 -33.65 -3.05
N ILE A 145 -11.12 -33.22 -1.79
CA ILE A 145 -11.00 -31.82 -1.42
C ILE A 145 -9.95 -31.65 -0.32
N ALA A 146 -9.10 -30.64 -0.46
CA ALA A 146 -8.23 -30.17 0.61
C ALA A 146 -8.79 -28.87 1.18
N ILE A 147 -8.67 -28.68 2.50
CA ILE A 147 -9.24 -27.51 3.19
C ILE A 147 -8.21 -26.87 4.11
N SER A 148 -8.28 -25.56 4.31
CA SER A 148 -7.46 -24.85 5.29
C SER A 148 -7.93 -25.09 6.72
N VAL A 149 -7.04 -24.84 7.70
CA VAL A 149 -7.37 -24.90 9.13
C VAL A 149 -8.51 -23.96 9.48
N ASP A 150 -8.55 -22.77 8.87
CA ASP A 150 -9.63 -21.80 9.13
C ASP A 150 -10.98 -22.33 8.68
N LEU A 151 -11.06 -22.88 7.47
CA LEU A 151 -12.27 -23.53 6.98
C LEU A 151 -12.65 -24.73 7.85
N MET A 152 -11.69 -25.58 8.21
CA MET A 152 -11.92 -26.71 9.11
C MET A 152 -12.54 -26.28 10.45
N ARG A 153 -12.03 -25.19 11.04
CA ARG A 153 -12.56 -24.64 12.30
C ARG A 153 -13.96 -24.08 12.15
N LYS A 154 -14.24 -23.40 11.03
CA LYS A 154 -15.58 -22.90 10.72
C LYS A 154 -16.59 -24.03 10.60
N LEU A 155 -16.22 -25.13 9.95
CA LEU A 155 -17.13 -26.28 9.73
C LEU A 155 -17.35 -27.10 10.99
N TRP A 156 -16.31 -27.39 11.78
CA TRP A 156 -16.37 -28.39 12.87
C TRP A 156 -15.80 -27.91 14.22
N GLY A 157 -15.43 -26.64 14.35
CA GLY A 157 -14.87 -26.10 15.61
C GLY A 157 -13.47 -26.64 15.92
N ASN A 158 -13.27 -27.16 17.14
CA ASN A 158 -11.96 -27.59 17.64
C ASN A 158 -11.59 -29.01 17.23
N VAL A 159 -11.74 -29.38 15.97
CA VAL A 159 -11.30 -30.66 15.41
C VAL A 159 -9.82 -30.58 15.04
N THR A 160 -9.07 -31.65 15.25
CA THR A 160 -7.67 -31.73 14.81
C THR A 160 -7.57 -32.04 13.33
N PRO A 161 -6.47 -31.61 12.63
CA PRO A 161 -6.29 -31.89 11.20
C PRO A 161 -6.42 -33.37 10.84
N VAL A 162 -5.94 -34.28 11.68
CA VAL A 162 -6.06 -35.73 11.47
C VAL A 162 -7.51 -36.23 11.56
N GLN A 163 -8.29 -35.66 12.47
CA GLN A 163 -9.72 -36.00 12.62
C GLN A 163 -10.61 -35.44 11.52
N ALA A 164 -10.14 -34.48 10.79
CA ALA A 164 -10.86 -33.90 9.63
C ALA A 164 -10.73 -34.79 8.38
N LEU A 165 -9.68 -35.60 8.25
CA LEU A 165 -9.49 -36.53 7.14
C LEU A 165 -10.64 -37.53 7.02
N GLY A 166 -11.09 -37.74 5.79
CA GLY A 166 -12.17 -38.70 5.50
C GLY A 166 -13.58 -38.15 5.77
N ARG A 167 -13.72 -36.96 6.41
CA ARG A 167 -15.03 -36.36 6.59
C ARG A 167 -15.59 -35.88 5.25
N ARG A 168 -16.91 -35.89 5.17
CA ARG A 168 -17.65 -35.52 3.97
C ARG A 168 -18.14 -34.09 4.10
N ILE A 169 -18.05 -33.36 3.04
CA ILE A 169 -18.60 -32.02 2.86
C ILE A 169 -19.35 -31.96 1.54
N GLU A 170 -20.39 -31.16 1.48
CA GLU A 170 -21.22 -31.03 0.30
C GLU A 170 -21.07 -29.64 -0.31
N SER A 171 -21.00 -29.56 -1.63
CA SER A 171 -21.08 -28.32 -2.35
C SER A 171 -21.77 -28.54 -3.70
N ARG A 172 -22.78 -27.71 -4.01
CA ARG A 172 -23.53 -27.77 -5.29
C ARG A 172 -23.95 -29.20 -5.70
N HIS A 173 -24.46 -29.99 -4.74
CA HIS A 173 -24.89 -31.37 -4.94
C HIS A 173 -23.75 -32.40 -5.14
N VAL A 174 -22.51 -32.01 -4.96
CA VAL A 174 -21.36 -32.92 -4.98
C VAL A 174 -20.88 -33.15 -3.56
N VAL A 175 -20.70 -34.42 -3.21
CA VAL A 175 -20.16 -34.82 -1.93
C VAL A 175 -18.66 -35.04 -2.07
N TYR A 176 -17.89 -34.22 -1.37
CA TYR A 176 -16.43 -34.34 -1.34
C TYR A 176 -15.97 -35.07 -0.08
N THR A 177 -14.82 -35.69 -0.20
CA THR A 177 -14.10 -36.31 0.92
C THR A 177 -12.83 -35.54 1.21
N VAL A 178 -12.65 -35.11 2.45
CA VAL A 178 -11.45 -34.39 2.87
C VAL A 178 -10.24 -35.32 2.82
N GLY A 179 -9.32 -35.07 1.91
CA GLY A 179 -8.10 -35.85 1.72
C GLY A 179 -6.83 -35.19 2.24
N ALA A 180 -6.86 -33.86 2.45
CA ALA A 180 -5.75 -33.13 3.04
C ALA A 180 -6.23 -31.90 3.82
N VAL A 181 -5.47 -31.53 4.86
CA VAL A 181 -5.66 -30.27 5.61
C VAL A 181 -4.40 -29.44 5.47
N LEU A 182 -4.60 -28.20 5.02
CA LEU A 182 -3.56 -27.21 4.74
C LEU A 182 -3.47 -26.18 5.87
N PRO A 183 -2.31 -25.57 6.12
CA PRO A 183 -2.27 -24.34 6.91
C PRO A 183 -3.11 -23.25 6.24
N ASN A 184 -3.37 -22.18 6.96
CA ASN A 184 -4.02 -21.01 6.35
C ASN A 184 -3.14 -20.43 5.25
N ALA A 185 -3.79 -19.80 4.26
CA ALA A 185 -3.08 -19.21 3.12
C ALA A 185 -2.01 -18.20 3.59
N ASP A 186 -0.80 -18.34 3.08
CA ASP A 186 0.26 -17.34 3.27
C ASP A 186 0.03 -16.17 2.30
N PRO A 187 -0.05 -14.93 2.77
CA PRO A 187 -0.24 -13.77 1.90
C PRO A 187 0.94 -13.54 0.92
N ARG A 188 2.09 -14.16 1.17
CA ARG A 188 3.23 -14.18 0.23
C ARG A 188 3.07 -15.25 -0.85
N SER A 189 2.00 -16.01 -0.79
CA SER A 189 1.63 -16.98 -1.82
C SER A 189 1.32 -16.26 -3.14
N PRO A 190 1.61 -16.87 -4.30
CA PRO A 190 1.28 -16.29 -5.60
C PRO A 190 -0.23 -16.28 -5.89
N PHE A 191 -1.06 -16.74 -4.96
CA PHE A 191 -2.52 -16.65 -5.07
C PHE A 191 -2.99 -15.31 -4.50
N PRO A 192 -4.02 -14.69 -5.10
CA PRO A 192 -4.57 -13.45 -4.56
C PRO A 192 -5.02 -13.67 -3.11
N ASP A 193 -4.93 -12.60 -2.35
CA ASP A 193 -5.44 -12.57 -0.99
C ASP A 193 -6.87 -13.13 -0.98
N ALA A 194 -7.15 -13.94 0.02
CA ALA A 194 -8.49 -14.46 0.22
C ALA A 194 -9.47 -13.29 0.20
N ASN A 195 -10.58 -13.47 -0.51
CA ASN A 195 -11.67 -12.49 -0.51
C ASN A 195 -11.99 -12.14 0.94
N PRO A 196 -12.12 -10.85 1.32
CA PRO A 196 -12.47 -10.45 2.67
C PRO A 196 -13.69 -11.19 3.25
N LEU A 197 -14.63 -11.60 2.40
CA LEU A 197 -15.80 -12.42 2.75
C LEU A 197 -15.44 -13.79 3.27
N VAL A 198 -14.37 -14.38 2.74
CA VAL A 198 -13.98 -15.78 3.03
C VAL A 198 -12.87 -15.86 4.06
N GLY A 199 -12.10 -14.77 4.21
CA GLY A 199 -10.92 -14.75 5.09
C GLY A 199 -9.86 -15.75 4.60
N ALA A 200 -9.29 -16.52 5.54
CA ALA A 200 -8.31 -17.56 5.25
C ALA A 200 -8.94 -18.94 4.90
N ALA A 201 -10.26 -18.99 4.71
CA ALA A 201 -10.99 -20.22 4.40
C ALA A 201 -10.73 -20.63 2.95
N LEU A 202 -9.78 -21.53 2.75
CA LEU A 202 -9.38 -22.05 1.44
C LEU A 202 -9.83 -23.49 1.28
N ALA A 203 -10.42 -23.81 0.13
CA ALA A 203 -10.65 -25.16 -0.35
C ALA A 203 -9.88 -25.37 -1.65
N MET A 204 -9.36 -26.57 -1.89
CA MET A 204 -8.67 -26.94 -3.13
C MET A 204 -9.24 -28.23 -3.70
N VAL A 205 -9.51 -28.20 -5.01
CA VAL A 205 -9.96 -29.39 -5.75
C VAL A 205 -9.16 -29.55 -7.05
N GLY A 206 -9.17 -30.77 -7.62
CA GLY A 206 -8.54 -31.02 -8.91
C GLY A 206 -9.39 -30.50 -10.09
N PHE A 207 -8.74 -30.24 -11.23
CA PHE A 207 -9.46 -29.86 -12.47
C PHE A 207 -10.42 -30.95 -12.96
N ASP A 208 -10.15 -32.21 -12.64
CA ASP A 208 -11.00 -33.35 -12.99
C ASP A 208 -12.00 -33.72 -11.89
N SER A 209 -12.13 -32.90 -10.87
CA SER A 209 -13.14 -33.09 -9.82
C SER A 209 -14.55 -32.95 -10.39
N GLN A 210 -15.48 -33.78 -9.95
CA GLN A 210 -16.89 -33.76 -10.36
C GLN A 210 -17.58 -32.43 -10.02
N GLY A 211 -17.11 -31.73 -8.99
CA GLY A 211 -17.63 -30.45 -8.59
C GLY A 211 -16.81 -29.27 -9.12
N ASN A 212 -15.95 -29.50 -10.09
CA ASN A 212 -15.25 -28.40 -10.75
C ASN A 212 -16.28 -27.51 -11.47
N PRO A 213 -16.42 -26.23 -11.10
CA PRO A 213 -17.35 -25.33 -11.73
C PRO A 213 -17.01 -25.01 -13.20
N MET A 214 -15.80 -25.34 -13.65
CA MET A 214 -15.37 -25.10 -15.04
C MET A 214 -15.71 -26.29 -15.92
N THR A 215 -16.48 -26.03 -16.96
CA THR A 215 -16.74 -27.00 -18.02
C THR A 215 -15.49 -27.29 -18.87
N PRO A 216 -15.44 -28.38 -19.65
CA PRO A 216 -14.35 -28.64 -20.59
C PRO A 216 -14.13 -27.49 -21.58
N ASP A 217 -15.19 -26.86 -22.06
CA ASP A 217 -15.12 -25.73 -22.99
C ASP A 217 -14.55 -24.49 -22.32
N GLU A 218 -14.94 -24.18 -21.08
CA GLU A 218 -14.36 -23.08 -20.29
C GLU A 218 -12.90 -23.34 -19.98
N ARG A 219 -12.50 -24.58 -19.68
CA ARG A 219 -11.08 -24.95 -19.47
C ARG A 219 -10.23 -24.75 -20.73
N ALA A 220 -10.83 -24.94 -21.90
CA ALA A 220 -10.19 -24.68 -23.18
C ALA A 220 -10.26 -23.22 -23.62
N ALA A 221 -11.14 -22.41 -23.00
CA ALA A 221 -11.39 -21.04 -23.41
C ALA A 221 -10.20 -20.11 -23.14
N ILE A 222 -9.80 -19.37 -24.15
CA ILE A 222 -8.70 -18.41 -24.05
C ILE A 222 -9.13 -17.02 -23.56
N TYR A 223 -10.42 -16.79 -23.45
CA TYR A 223 -10.99 -15.52 -22.97
C TYR A 223 -11.26 -15.52 -21.45
N LEU A 224 -11.21 -16.67 -20.79
CA LEU A 224 -11.36 -16.77 -19.33
C LEU A 224 -10.01 -16.53 -18.62
N ILE A 225 -9.82 -15.31 -18.11
CA ILE A 225 -8.55 -14.85 -17.51
C ILE A 225 -8.53 -15.02 -15.98
N ASN A 226 -9.33 -15.89 -15.41
CA ASN A 226 -9.35 -16.13 -13.96
C ASN A 226 -8.33 -17.18 -13.50
N GLY A 227 -7.43 -17.59 -14.39
CA GLY A 227 -6.44 -18.62 -14.14
C GLY A 227 -5.02 -18.09 -13.99
N ARG A 228 -4.16 -18.99 -13.56
CA ARG A 228 -2.71 -18.81 -13.51
C ARG A 228 -2.04 -20.08 -14.00
N VAL A 229 -0.98 -19.91 -14.77
CA VAL A 229 -0.14 -20.99 -15.24
C VAL A 229 1.22 -20.83 -14.60
N PHE A 230 1.63 -21.82 -13.82
CA PHE A 230 2.95 -21.88 -13.20
C PHE A 230 3.79 -22.95 -13.91
N ALA A 231 5.09 -22.66 -14.02
CA ALA A 231 6.03 -23.64 -14.56
C ALA A 231 7.35 -23.56 -13.79
N ARG A 232 8.02 -24.71 -13.64
CA ARG A 232 9.40 -24.77 -13.13
C ARG A 232 10.36 -24.93 -14.30
N LEU A 233 11.31 -23.99 -14.38
CA LEU A 233 12.38 -24.05 -15.37
C LEU A 233 13.34 -25.20 -15.05
N ARG A 234 13.81 -25.92 -16.08
CA ARG A 234 14.93 -26.85 -15.93
C ARG A 234 16.21 -26.11 -15.52
N PRO A 235 17.16 -26.77 -14.86
CA PRO A 235 18.46 -26.15 -14.58
C PRO A 235 19.08 -25.56 -15.85
N GLY A 236 19.44 -24.27 -15.81
CA GLY A 236 19.99 -23.55 -16.98
C GLY A 236 18.93 -22.96 -17.93
N GLY A 237 17.63 -23.17 -17.71
CA GLY A 237 16.56 -22.54 -18.47
C GLY A 237 16.45 -21.05 -18.21
N THR A 238 16.12 -20.26 -19.23
CA THR A 238 15.96 -18.81 -19.15
C THR A 238 14.48 -18.42 -19.07
N VAL A 239 14.18 -17.41 -18.27
CA VAL A 239 12.82 -16.88 -18.10
C VAL A 239 12.28 -16.30 -19.40
N ASP A 240 13.14 -15.64 -20.17
CA ASP A 240 12.78 -14.98 -21.43
C ASP A 240 12.29 -15.97 -22.50
N ALA A 241 12.76 -17.22 -22.45
CA ALA A 241 12.32 -18.26 -23.40
C ALA A 241 10.85 -18.66 -23.24
N VAL A 242 10.28 -18.50 -22.03
CA VAL A 242 8.90 -18.90 -21.73
C VAL A 242 7.89 -18.15 -22.60
N GLY A 243 8.09 -16.84 -22.78
CA GLY A 243 7.26 -16.04 -23.67
C GLY A 243 7.29 -16.50 -25.11
N GLY A 244 8.48 -16.87 -25.61
CA GLY A 244 8.66 -17.44 -26.96
C GLY A 244 7.96 -18.77 -27.13
N TRP A 245 8.13 -19.71 -26.21
CA TRP A 245 7.44 -21.01 -26.22
C TRP A 245 5.93 -20.87 -26.20
N MET A 246 5.42 -19.96 -25.36
CA MET A 246 3.98 -19.71 -25.30
C MET A 246 3.44 -19.10 -26.59
N ARG A 247 4.17 -18.15 -27.18
CA ARG A 247 3.77 -17.57 -28.48
C ARG A 247 3.69 -18.62 -29.58
N GLU A 248 4.67 -19.49 -29.68
CA GLU A 248 4.66 -20.59 -30.64
C GLU A 248 3.49 -21.56 -30.41
N ALA A 249 3.26 -21.93 -29.13
CA ALA A 249 2.15 -22.78 -28.75
C ALA A 249 0.80 -22.15 -29.10
N PHE A 250 0.63 -20.86 -28.83
CA PHE A 250 -0.58 -20.09 -29.08
C PHE A 250 -0.88 -19.99 -30.58
N VAL A 251 0.11 -19.65 -31.42
CA VAL A 251 -0.05 -19.52 -32.88
C VAL A 251 -0.37 -20.88 -33.53
N ALA A 252 0.18 -21.97 -32.99
CA ALA A 252 -0.08 -23.32 -33.49
C ALA A 252 -1.47 -23.88 -33.08
N ASN A 253 -2.11 -23.26 -32.06
CA ASN A 253 -3.37 -23.75 -31.56
C ASN A 253 -4.56 -23.36 -32.47
N PRO A 254 -5.54 -24.26 -32.72
CA PRO A 254 -6.75 -23.95 -33.52
C PRO A 254 -7.49 -22.70 -33.04
N LEU A 255 -7.50 -22.39 -31.75
CA LEU A 255 -8.13 -21.20 -31.17
C LEU A 255 -7.53 -19.89 -31.72
N PHE A 256 -6.23 -19.86 -32.02
CA PHE A 256 -5.63 -18.71 -32.71
C PHE A 256 -6.22 -18.50 -34.09
N GLN A 257 -6.49 -19.59 -34.81
CA GLN A 257 -7.09 -19.54 -36.16
C GLN A 257 -8.57 -19.09 -36.13
N ALA A 258 -9.24 -19.31 -35.00
CA ALA A 258 -10.62 -18.86 -34.80
C ALA A 258 -10.71 -17.35 -34.43
N LEU A 259 -9.58 -16.68 -34.11
CA LEU A 259 -9.59 -15.24 -33.85
C LEU A 259 -10.00 -14.45 -35.11
N PRO A 260 -10.67 -13.31 -34.94
CA PRO A 260 -11.03 -12.44 -36.05
C PRO A 260 -9.83 -12.06 -36.92
N PRO A 261 -9.96 -11.91 -38.24
CA PRO A 261 -8.87 -11.51 -39.12
C PRO A 261 -8.19 -10.19 -38.69
N THR A 262 -8.95 -9.27 -38.13
CA THR A 262 -8.46 -7.97 -37.59
C THR A 262 -7.47 -8.14 -36.44
N TRP A 263 -7.53 -9.26 -35.72
CA TRP A 263 -6.60 -9.59 -34.64
C TRP A 263 -5.32 -10.26 -35.14
N ARG A 264 -5.39 -10.97 -36.27
CA ARG A 264 -4.27 -11.75 -36.81
C ARG A 264 -3.44 -11.01 -37.85
N SER A 265 -4.02 -9.97 -38.50
CA SER A 265 -3.37 -9.28 -39.62
C SER A 265 -2.37 -8.21 -39.16
N GLY A 266 -1.12 -8.40 -39.55
CA GLY A 266 -0.07 -7.37 -39.45
C GLY A 266 0.49 -7.06 -38.06
N ARG A 267 0.07 -7.81 -37.02
CA ARG A 267 0.53 -7.60 -35.63
C ARG A 267 0.33 -8.85 -34.77
N GLU A 268 1.00 -8.88 -33.63
CA GLU A 268 0.79 -9.92 -32.63
C GLU A 268 -0.55 -9.70 -31.89
N ALA A 269 -1.38 -10.74 -31.83
CA ALA A 269 -2.67 -10.70 -31.14
C ALA A 269 -2.50 -10.69 -29.62
N ALA A 270 -1.39 -11.24 -29.11
CA ALA A 270 -1.05 -11.27 -27.71
C ALA A 270 0.46 -11.36 -27.53
N TYR A 271 0.94 -10.80 -26.42
CA TYR A 271 2.32 -10.92 -25.96
C TYR A 271 2.35 -11.79 -24.71
N PHE A 272 3.41 -12.56 -24.55
CA PHE A 272 3.60 -13.48 -23.43
C PHE A 272 4.95 -13.25 -22.76
N ARG A 273 5.01 -13.42 -21.45
CA ARG A 273 6.26 -13.41 -20.71
C ARG A 273 6.18 -14.33 -19.50
N GLY A 274 7.30 -14.88 -19.09
CA GLY A 274 7.45 -15.53 -17.80
C GLY A 274 7.86 -14.49 -16.76
N VAL A 275 7.28 -14.57 -15.56
CA VAL A 275 7.69 -13.77 -14.40
C VAL A 275 8.06 -14.72 -13.27
N THR A 276 9.29 -14.66 -12.77
CA THR A 276 9.68 -15.48 -11.61
C THR A 276 8.92 -15.06 -10.37
N LEU A 277 8.67 -15.99 -9.45
CA LEU A 277 8.00 -15.67 -8.20
C LEU A 277 8.77 -14.67 -7.35
N THR A 278 10.09 -14.59 -7.49
CA THR A 278 10.91 -13.55 -6.85
C THR A 278 10.70 -12.16 -7.43
N ARG A 279 10.25 -12.05 -8.67
CA ARG A 279 9.93 -10.78 -9.34
C ARG A 279 8.45 -10.42 -9.30
N LEU A 280 7.59 -11.40 -9.06
CA LEU A 280 6.14 -11.20 -9.06
C LEU A 280 5.67 -10.04 -8.15
N PRO A 281 6.22 -9.84 -6.93
CA PRO A 281 5.85 -8.71 -6.09
C PRO A 281 6.18 -7.34 -6.68
N PHE A 282 7.04 -7.28 -7.69
CA PHE A 282 7.51 -6.03 -8.33
C PHE A 282 6.83 -5.77 -9.68
N GLU A 283 6.03 -6.69 -10.18
CA GLU A 283 5.37 -6.60 -11.49
C GLU A 283 3.91 -6.13 -11.36
N GLY A 284 3.42 -5.48 -12.41
CA GLY A 284 2.06 -4.93 -12.47
C GLY A 284 1.96 -3.50 -11.95
N ALA A 285 0.94 -2.78 -12.41
CA ALA A 285 0.74 -1.36 -12.09
C ALA A 285 0.50 -1.11 -10.58
N GLU A 286 -0.29 -1.98 -9.95
CA GLU A 286 -0.59 -1.90 -8.52
C GLU A 286 0.67 -2.11 -7.66
N ASN A 287 1.50 -3.08 -8.02
CA ASN A 287 2.76 -3.34 -7.33
C ASN A 287 3.78 -2.24 -7.56
N ALA A 288 3.86 -1.69 -8.78
CA ALA A 288 4.74 -0.55 -9.08
C ALA A 288 4.44 0.65 -8.16
N LEU A 289 3.17 0.96 -7.95
CA LEU A 289 2.75 2.00 -7.01
C LEU A 289 3.16 1.68 -5.58
N ARG A 290 2.91 0.46 -5.13
CA ARG A 290 3.30 -0.02 -3.79
C ARG A 290 4.78 0.18 -3.54
N TRP A 291 5.63 -0.16 -4.52
CA TRP A 291 7.08 0.02 -4.41
C TRP A 291 7.52 1.48 -4.47
N GLN A 292 6.85 2.32 -5.27
CA GLN A 292 7.10 3.76 -5.25
C GLN A 292 6.80 4.37 -3.88
N LEU A 293 5.69 4.00 -3.27
CA LEU A 293 5.31 4.45 -1.92
C LEU A 293 6.27 3.93 -0.84
N LEU A 294 6.67 2.66 -0.92
CA LEU A 294 7.69 2.09 -0.03
C LEU A 294 9.05 2.76 -0.21
N GLY A 295 9.42 3.09 -1.46
CA GLY A 295 10.62 3.85 -1.77
C GLY A 295 10.59 5.26 -1.15
N ALA A 296 9.44 5.94 -1.25
CA ALA A 296 9.22 7.24 -0.61
C ALA A 296 9.30 7.13 0.93
N LEU A 297 8.74 6.08 1.51
CA LEU A 297 8.79 5.81 2.94
C LEU A 297 10.23 5.51 3.39
N ALA A 298 10.99 4.72 2.63
CA ALA A 298 12.41 4.45 2.89
C ALA A 298 13.27 5.73 2.80
N ALA A 299 13.00 6.59 1.81
CA ALA A 299 13.65 7.90 1.69
C ALA A 299 13.32 8.82 2.88
N ALA A 300 12.07 8.83 3.33
CA ALA A 300 11.65 9.56 4.52
C ALA A 300 12.34 9.04 5.79
N CYS A 301 12.48 7.72 5.93
CA CYS A 301 13.25 7.09 7.02
C CYS A 301 14.73 7.46 6.97
N ALA A 302 15.35 7.41 5.82
CA ALA A 302 16.74 7.81 5.63
C ALA A 302 16.95 9.29 6.01
N LEU A 303 16.01 10.15 5.61
CA LEU A 303 16.02 11.56 5.97
C LEU A 303 15.85 11.73 7.50
N LEU A 304 14.91 11.04 8.14
CA LEU A 304 14.71 11.06 9.57
C LEU A 304 15.98 10.62 10.32
N LEU A 305 16.63 9.54 9.87
CA LEU A 305 17.88 9.07 10.45
C LEU A 305 19.02 10.09 10.30
N MET A 306 19.11 10.74 9.14
CA MET A 306 20.07 11.82 8.89
C MET A 306 19.81 13.03 9.80
N LEU A 307 18.55 13.41 10.01
CA LEU A 307 18.17 14.48 10.94
C LEU A 307 18.59 14.15 12.39
N ALA A 308 18.33 12.91 12.82
CA ALA A 308 18.74 12.42 14.14
C ALA A 308 20.27 12.40 14.29
N ALA A 309 21.01 12.00 13.25
CA ALA A 309 22.47 12.03 13.22
C ALA A 309 23.03 13.46 13.31
N PHE A 310 22.46 14.40 12.58
CA PHE A 310 22.86 15.82 12.65
C PHE A 310 22.58 16.42 14.03
N ASN A 311 21.47 16.03 14.66
CA ASN A 311 21.21 16.44 16.05
C ASN A 311 22.27 15.90 17.01
N ALA A 312 22.60 14.60 16.89
CA ALA A 312 23.67 13.98 17.67
C ALA A 312 25.04 14.67 17.44
N MET A 313 25.36 14.98 16.18
CA MET A 313 26.59 15.68 15.81
C MET A 313 26.64 17.10 16.41
N ASN A 314 25.54 17.85 16.36
CA ASN A 314 25.45 19.19 16.97
C ASN A 314 25.70 19.15 18.49
N LEU A 315 25.07 18.18 19.17
CA LEU A 315 25.26 17.98 20.62
C LEU A 315 26.70 17.56 20.94
N GLN A 316 27.28 16.67 20.12
CA GLN A 316 28.68 16.27 20.31
C GLN A 316 29.67 17.42 20.06
N ALA A 317 29.44 18.25 19.05
CA ALA A 317 30.22 19.41 18.72
C ALA A 317 30.20 20.45 19.90
N ALA A 318 28.98 20.74 20.39
CA ALA A 318 28.80 21.64 21.53
C ALA A 318 29.59 21.16 22.72
N HIS A 319 29.64 19.86 22.95
CA HIS A 319 30.34 19.24 24.04
C HIS A 319 31.87 19.28 23.94
N LEU A 320 32.41 18.91 22.79
CA LEU A 320 33.88 18.99 22.58
C LEU A 320 34.38 20.42 22.71
N LEU A 321 33.53 21.41 22.39
CA LEU A 321 33.85 22.80 22.63
C LEU A 321 33.87 23.18 24.13
N GLN A 322 33.03 22.58 24.96
CA GLN A 322 33.04 22.80 26.41
C GLN A 322 34.28 22.20 27.10
N ARG A 323 34.84 21.12 26.52
CA ARG A 323 36.05 20.42 27.05
C ARG A 323 37.39 20.86 26.41
N GLN A 324 37.41 22.03 25.76
CA GLN A 324 38.63 22.49 25.08
C GLN A 324 39.85 22.60 25.99
N ARG A 325 39.67 23.09 27.26
CA ARG A 325 40.75 23.20 28.23
C ARG A 325 41.31 21.83 28.65
N GLU A 326 40.44 20.86 28.86
CA GLU A 326 40.83 19.46 29.15
C GLU A 326 41.59 18.84 27.96
N THR A 327 41.07 19.06 26.75
CA THR A 327 41.71 18.58 25.49
C THR A 327 43.08 19.21 25.29
N ALA A 328 43.21 20.51 25.55
CA ALA A 328 44.47 21.24 25.49
C ALA A 328 45.50 20.75 26.53
N LEU A 329 45.05 20.48 27.78
CA LEU A 329 45.88 19.89 28.83
C LEU A 329 46.39 18.50 28.45
N ARG A 330 45.50 17.64 27.94
CA ARG A 330 45.86 16.26 27.47
C ARG A 330 46.88 16.31 26.35
N ARG A 331 46.71 17.25 25.38
CA ARG A 331 47.67 17.45 24.27
C ARG A 331 49.00 18.01 24.79
N GLY A 332 49.00 18.95 25.78
CA GLY A 332 50.20 19.48 26.41
C GLY A 332 50.97 18.39 27.18
N LEU A 333 50.29 17.39 27.71
CA LEU A 333 50.85 16.21 28.38
C LEU A 333 51.25 15.08 27.39
N GLY A 334 51.24 15.33 26.06
CA GLY A 334 51.70 14.39 25.06
C GLY A 334 50.64 13.43 24.53
N ALA A 335 49.33 13.68 24.71
CA ALA A 335 48.31 12.86 24.11
C ALA A 335 48.23 13.08 22.56
N ASP A 336 48.43 12.01 21.80
CA ASP A 336 48.28 11.99 20.34
C ASP A 336 46.85 12.16 19.88
N GLY A 337 46.66 12.69 18.68
CA GLY A 337 45.35 12.88 18.06
C GLY A 337 44.53 11.59 17.97
N CYS A 338 45.19 10.44 17.65
CA CYS A 338 44.55 9.13 17.59
C CYS A 338 43.99 8.67 18.94
N ARG A 339 44.66 8.98 20.03
CA ARG A 339 44.21 8.64 21.39
C ARG A 339 42.98 9.45 21.80
N LEU A 340 42.91 10.73 21.39
CA LEU A 340 41.77 11.58 21.61
C LEU A 340 40.57 11.12 20.73
N LEU A 341 40.82 10.78 19.47
CA LEU A 341 39.80 10.19 18.58
C LEU A 341 39.24 8.88 19.12
N GLY A 342 40.09 8.00 19.66
CA GLY A 342 39.66 6.77 20.32
C GLY A 342 38.76 7.02 21.52
N LEU A 343 39.06 8.00 22.37
CA LEU A 343 38.21 8.37 23.51
C LEU A 343 36.86 8.91 23.06
N TRP A 344 36.84 9.86 22.11
CA TRP A 344 35.63 10.45 21.58
C TRP A 344 34.81 9.42 20.76
N GLY A 345 35.50 8.47 20.08
CA GLY A 345 34.87 7.34 19.41
C GLY A 345 34.09 6.45 20.35
N VAL A 346 34.68 6.10 21.53
CA VAL A 346 33.99 5.32 22.56
C VAL A 346 32.83 6.11 23.17
N GLU A 347 33.03 7.41 23.45
CA GLU A 347 31.97 8.30 23.96
C GLU A 347 30.78 8.42 22.97
N SER A 348 31.01 8.35 21.64
CA SER A 348 29.97 8.39 20.62
C SER A 348 29.37 7.01 20.36
N LEU A 349 30.14 5.94 20.45
CA LEU A 349 29.72 4.57 20.19
C LEU A 349 28.71 4.06 21.22
N LEU A 350 28.90 4.35 22.49
CA LEU A 350 28.01 3.87 23.56
C LEU A 350 26.56 4.34 23.39
N PRO A 351 26.24 5.64 23.13
CA PRO A 351 24.90 6.09 22.82
C PRO A 351 24.32 5.47 21.54
N LEU A 352 25.15 5.27 20.52
CA LEU A 352 24.73 4.62 19.27
C LEU A 352 24.33 3.17 19.49
N LEU A 353 25.13 2.41 20.26
CA LEU A 353 24.80 1.01 20.62
C LEU A 353 23.54 0.93 21.49
N ALA A 354 23.38 1.85 22.45
CA ALA A 354 22.17 1.92 23.27
C ALA A 354 20.93 2.24 22.41
N ALA A 355 21.06 3.18 21.46
CA ALA A 355 20.01 3.51 20.52
C ALA A 355 19.66 2.32 19.61
N ALA A 356 20.65 1.60 19.09
CA ALA A 356 20.47 0.42 18.25
C ALA A 356 19.77 -0.71 19.00
N ALA A 357 20.20 -1.01 20.23
CA ALA A 357 19.56 -2.02 21.07
C ALA A 357 18.10 -1.65 21.40
N GLY A 358 17.85 -0.38 21.76
CA GLY A 358 16.49 0.11 22.00
C GLY A 358 15.63 0.09 20.73
N ALA A 359 16.19 0.40 19.57
CA ALA A 359 15.51 0.34 18.29
C ALA A 359 15.07 -1.08 17.92
N LEU A 360 15.93 -2.08 18.15
CA LEU A 360 15.59 -3.49 17.97
C LEU A 360 14.43 -3.92 18.89
N LEU A 361 14.46 -3.52 20.15
CA LEU A 361 13.40 -3.82 21.11
C LEU A 361 12.06 -3.20 20.68
N ILE A 362 12.09 -1.91 20.28
CA ILE A 362 10.89 -1.21 19.79
C ILE A 362 10.37 -1.87 18.51
N ALA A 363 11.25 -2.16 17.55
CA ALA A 363 10.87 -2.79 16.29
C ALA A 363 10.29 -4.17 16.53
N TRP A 364 10.90 -4.99 17.38
CA TRP A 364 10.40 -6.30 17.75
C TRP A 364 9.01 -6.24 18.42
N TRP A 365 8.81 -5.26 19.30
CA TRP A 365 7.53 -5.10 20.01
C TRP A 365 6.42 -4.54 19.10
N LEU A 366 6.73 -3.60 18.20
CA LEU A 366 5.75 -2.96 17.32
C LEU A 366 5.51 -3.71 16.02
N ALA A 367 6.43 -4.55 15.56
CA ALA A 367 6.32 -5.25 14.28
C ALA A 367 4.99 -6.00 14.10
N PRO A 368 4.48 -6.77 15.10
CA PRO A 368 3.19 -7.45 14.96
C PRO A 368 2.01 -6.49 14.78
N ALA A 369 2.01 -5.40 15.54
CA ALA A 369 0.95 -4.39 15.47
C ALA A 369 0.95 -3.67 14.11
N VAL A 370 2.13 -3.31 13.61
CA VAL A 370 2.29 -2.66 12.30
C VAL A 370 1.90 -3.63 11.18
N ALA A 371 2.33 -4.90 11.24
CA ALA A 371 1.98 -5.93 10.27
C ALA A 371 0.46 -6.15 10.24
N GLY A 372 -0.19 -6.33 11.39
CA GLY A 372 -1.64 -6.50 11.49
C GLY A 372 -2.39 -5.27 10.98
N TRP A 373 -1.91 -4.05 11.31
CA TRP A 373 -2.50 -2.81 10.80
C TRP A 373 -2.33 -2.68 9.27
N MET A 374 -1.22 -3.18 8.72
CA MET A 374 -1.00 -3.24 7.27
C MET A 374 -1.79 -4.36 6.58
N GLY A 375 -2.53 -5.18 7.33
CA GLY A 375 -3.29 -6.30 6.80
C GLY A 375 -2.44 -7.56 6.53
N LEU A 376 -1.21 -7.59 7.04
CA LEU A 376 -0.39 -8.79 7.02
C LEU A 376 -0.76 -9.68 8.22
N PRO A 377 -0.85 -11.00 8.07
CA PRO A 377 -1.20 -11.88 9.18
C PRO A 377 -0.16 -11.81 10.30
N PRO A 378 -0.59 -11.60 11.55
CA PRO A 378 0.31 -11.38 12.68
C PRO A 378 1.18 -12.60 13.00
N SER A 379 0.76 -13.81 12.64
CA SER A 379 1.44 -15.06 12.95
C SER A 379 2.78 -15.26 12.25
N GLN A 380 3.03 -14.53 11.16
CA GLN A 380 4.20 -14.74 10.32
C GLN A 380 5.31 -13.69 10.50
N ALA A 381 4.95 -12.48 10.97
CA ALA A 381 5.95 -11.45 11.26
C ALA A 381 6.68 -11.67 12.61
N VAL A 382 6.17 -12.55 13.48
CA VAL A 382 6.64 -12.71 14.88
C VAL A 382 7.09 -14.14 15.20
N ALA A 383 6.57 -15.15 14.53
CA ALA A 383 6.94 -16.55 14.77
C ALA A 383 8.27 -16.95 14.11
N ASP A 384 8.61 -16.29 13.01
CA ASP A 384 9.92 -16.45 12.40
C ASP A 384 10.96 -15.57 13.13
N PRO A 385 12.16 -16.12 13.44
CA PRO A 385 13.24 -15.28 13.93
C PRO A 385 13.43 -14.12 12.95
N LEU A 386 13.58 -12.88 13.50
CA LEU A 386 13.85 -11.70 12.69
C LEU A 386 14.87 -12.05 11.59
N PRO A 387 14.60 -11.76 10.32
CA PRO A 387 15.52 -12.09 9.25
C PRO A 387 16.93 -11.66 9.63
N VAL A 388 17.92 -12.52 9.44
CA VAL A 388 19.31 -12.23 9.83
C VAL A 388 19.78 -10.90 9.27
N ALA A 389 19.30 -10.53 8.08
CA ALA A 389 19.52 -9.23 7.48
C ALA A 389 19.06 -8.05 8.36
N VAL A 390 17.94 -8.20 9.06
CA VAL A 390 17.39 -7.15 9.97
C VAL A 390 18.24 -7.01 11.22
N LEU A 391 18.83 -8.10 11.72
CA LEU A 391 19.75 -8.05 12.86
C LEU A 391 21.05 -7.29 12.55
N TRP A 392 21.50 -7.31 11.29
CA TRP A 392 22.68 -6.57 10.85
C TRP A 392 22.39 -5.08 10.56
N ALA A 393 21.15 -4.72 10.30
CA ALA A 393 20.79 -3.32 9.97
C ALA A 393 21.16 -2.31 11.07
N PRO A 394 20.95 -2.57 12.37
CA PRO A 394 21.40 -1.66 13.42
C PRO A 394 22.92 -1.58 13.51
N ALA A 395 23.64 -2.67 13.30
CA ALA A 395 25.11 -2.67 13.29
C ALA A 395 25.65 -1.82 12.13
N LEU A 396 25.05 -1.96 10.95
CA LEU A 396 25.34 -1.10 9.79
C LEU A 396 24.98 0.36 10.10
N GLY A 397 23.83 0.62 10.74
CA GLY A 397 23.43 1.93 11.19
C GLY A 397 24.48 2.55 12.13
N VAL A 398 24.98 1.83 13.12
CA VAL A 398 26.06 2.26 14.01
C VAL A 398 27.35 2.55 13.24
N ALA A 399 27.72 1.65 12.32
CA ALA A 399 28.94 1.80 11.50
C ALA A 399 28.89 3.05 10.59
N LEU A 400 27.73 3.38 10.04
CA LEU A 400 27.54 4.57 9.19
C LEU A 400 27.42 5.85 10.03
N LEU A 401 26.74 5.81 11.17
CA LEU A 401 26.47 6.99 11.99
C LEU A 401 27.69 7.41 12.84
N LEU A 402 28.53 6.48 13.26
CA LEU A 402 29.71 6.77 14.08
C LEU A 402 30.66 7.77 13.40
N PRO A 403 31.10 7.58 12.15
CA PRO A 403 31.96 8.56 11.47
C PRO A 403 31.23 9.90 11.25
N VAL A 404 29.93 9.89 10.91
CA VAL A 404 29.14 11.11 10.68
C VAL A 404 29.06 11.94 11.98
N THR A 405 28.75 11.34 13.11
CA THR A 405 28.61 12.03 14.38
C THR A 405 29.94 12.50 14.97
N LEU A 406 31.05 11.85 14.63
CA LEU A 406 32.38 12.11 15.17
C LEU A 406 33.26 12.99 14.27
N ALA A 407 33.16 12.85 12.94
CA ALA A 407 34.12 13.42 11.99
C ALA A 407 34.26 14.95 12.10
N VAL A 408 33.15 15.68 12.00
CA VAL A 408 33.16 17.15 12.01
C VAL A 408 33.57 17.71 13.37
N PRO A 409 32.99 17.22 14.49
CA PRO A 409 33.39 17.69 15.84
C PRO A 409 34.85 17.37 16.13
N ALA A 410 35.34 16.20 15.80
CA ALA A 410 36.71 15.77 16.02
C ALA A 410 37.70 16.60 15.19
N TRP A 411 37.43 16.78 13.92
CA TRP A 411 38.23 17.60 13.01
C TRP A 411 38.33 19.04 13.52
N ALA A 412 37.22 19.66 13.94
CA ALA A 412 37.19 21.00 14.51
C ALA A 412 37.99 21.13 15.81
N ALA A 413 37.97 20.10 16.66
CA ALA A 413 38.69 20.06 17.91
C ALA A 413 40.22 19.86 17.71
N LEU A 414 40.61 19.00 16.77
CA LEU A 414 42.02 18.68 16.50
C LEU A 414 42.77 19.81 15.78
N ARG A 415 42.13 20.61 14.96
CA ARG A 415 42.76 21.73 14.23
C ARG A 415 43.02 22.97 15.10
N ARG A 416 42.47 23.04 16.31
CA ARG A 416 42.67 24.17 17.19
C ARG A 416 44.00 24.07 17.95
N ALA A 417 44.76 25.20 18.01
CA ALA A 417 45.99 25.30 18.77
C ALA A 417 45.67 25.22 20.27
N PRO A 418 46.43 24.47 21.09
CA PRO A 418 46.18 24.31 22.52
C PRO A 418 46.48 25.57 23.37
N ALA A 419 47.40 26.43 22.96
CA ALA A 419 47.90 27.58 23.74
C ALA A 419 46.80 28.61 24.13
N PRO A 420 45.88 29.06 23.26
CA PRO A 420 44.82 30.00 23.65
C PRO A 420 43.83 29.42 24.68
N ALA A 421 43.57 28.10 24.60
CA ALA A 421 42.68 27.42 25.55
C ALA A 421 43.27 27.28 26.95
N LEU A 422 44.57 27.19 27.08
CA LEU A 422 45.32 27.15 28.36
C LEU A 422 45.41 28.54 29.02
N GLN A 423 45.42 29.62 28.23
CA GLN A 423 45.47 30.99 28.73
C GLN A 423 44.12 31.53 29.23
N GLY A 424 43.10 30.69 29.36
CA GLY A 424 41.76 31.08 29.82
C GLY A 424 40.97 31.94 28.83
N ARG A 425 41.53 32.23 27.64
CA ARG A 425 40.78 32.84 26.56
C ARG A 425 39.86 31.75 25.98
N THR A 426 38.64 31.71 26.49
CA THR A 426 37.58 30.86 25.90
C THR A 426 37.42 31.30 24.46
N ALA A 427 38.00 30.49 23.54
CA ALA A 427 37.88 30.78 22.13
C ALA A 427 36.40 30.84 21.76
N SER A 428 35.92 32.03 21.40
CA SER A 428 34.60 32.17 20.78
C SER A 428 34.57 31.24 19.58
N GLU A 429 33.45 30.63 19.38
CA GLU A 429 33.24 29.80 18.21
C GLU A 429 33.56 30.64 16.96
N GLY A 430 34.54 30.22 16.18
CA GLY A 430 34.92 30.95 14.97
C GLY A 430 33.77 31.07 13.96
N PRO A 431 33.79 32.04 13.03
CA PRO A 431 32.71 32.27 12.09
C PRO A 431 32.33 30.98 11.30
N TRP A 432 33.31 30.12 11.06
CA TRP A 432 33.10 28.85 10.34
C TRP A 432 32.28 27.84 11.13
N GLY A 433 32.57 27.63 12.41
CA GLY A 433 31.85 26.70 13.27
C GLY A 433 30.36 27.11 13.41
N ARG A 434 30.12 28.44 13.57
CA ARG A 434 28.76 28.96 13.56
C ARG A 434 28.01 28.71 12.23
N ARG A 435 28.67 28.91 11.08
CA ARG A 435 28.07 28.65 9.77
C ARG A 435 27.72 27.16 9.59
N VAL A 436 28.64 26.25 9.97
CA VAL A 436 28.37 24.80 9.90
C VAL A 436 27.15 24.44 10.75
N ARG A 437 27.07 24.91 11.98
CA ARG A 437 25.96 24.63 12.90
C ARG A 437 24.63 25.21 12.39
N GLN A 438 24.66 26.44 11.86
CA GLN A 438 23.47 27.05 11.24
C GLN A 438 23.04 26.30 9.96
N GLY A 439 24.01 25.83 9.15
CA GLY A 439 23.74 25.00 7.99
C GLY A 439 23.11 23.65 8.34
N LEU A 440 23.61 22.99 9.38
CA LEU A 440 23.02 21.74 9.87
C LEU A 440 21.58 21.92 10.37
N LEU A 441 21.34 23.02 11.10
CA LEU A 441 19.99 23.37 11.54
C LEU A 441 19.08 23.67 10.34
N ALA A 442 19.57 24.42 9.35
CA ALA A 442 18.81 24.71 8.14
C ALA A 442 18.42 23.42 7.40
N VAL A 443 19.33 22.46 7.25
CA VAL A 443 19.05 21.16 6.62
C VAL A 443 18.04 20.35 7.45
N GLN A 444 18.14 20.37 8.79
CA GLN A 444 17.18 19.71 9.66
C GLN A 444 15.77 20.30 9.49
N LEU A 445 15.65 21.62 9.55
CA LEU A 445 14.38 22.30 9.35
C LEU A 445 13.83 22.10 7.92
N ALA A 446 14.69 22.08 6.89
CA ALA A 446 14.31 21.82 5.51
C ALA A 446 13.73 20.40 5.34
N GLY A 447 14.37 19.40 5.96
CA GLY A 447 13.86 18.04 5.99
C GLY A 447 12.51 17.92 6.69
N ALA A 448 12.32 18.62 7.80
CA ALA A 448 11.04 18.65 8.51
C ALA A 448 9.94 19.33 7.68
N VAL A 449 10.23 20.47 7.04
CA VAL A 449 9.31 21.16 6.11
C VAL A 449 8.96 20.24 4.94
N LEU A 450 9.95 19.59 4.33
CA LEU A 450 9.74 18.67 3.22
C LEU A 450 8.79 17.53 3.58
N LEU A 451 9.09 16.81 4.65
CA LEU A 451 8.27 15.65 5.05
C LEU A 451 6.85 16.05 5.46
N LEU A 452 6.72 17.15 6.21
CA LEU A 452 5.41 17.65 6.63
C LEU A 452 4.58 18.14 5.45
N SER A 453 5.21 18.83 4.49
CA SER A 453 4.56 19.26 3.25
C SER A 453 4.08 18.07 2.43
N LEU A 454 4.93 17.06 2.23
CA LEU A 454 4.56 15.85 1.48
C LEU A 454 3.42 15.10 2.17
N ALA A 455 3.49 14.90 3.49
CA ALA A 455 2.41 14.28 4.24
C ALA A 455 1.10 15.06 4.08
N GLY A 456 1.16 16.38 4.08
CA GLY A 456 0.00 17.24 3.84
C GLY A 456 -0.54 17.11 2.42
N VAL A 457 0.29 17.07 1.38
CA VAL A 457 -0.13 16.87 -0.03
C VAL A 457 -0.83 15.52 -0.19
N LEU A 458 -0.24 14.44 0.36
CA LEU A 458 -0.85 13.11 0.32
C LEU A 458 -2.20 13.11 1.06
N GLY A 459 -2.26 13.74 2.25
CA GLY A 459 -3.49 13.84 3.02
C GLY A 459 -4.61 14.59 2.30
N VAL A 460 -4.30 15.72 1.63
CA VAL A 460 -5.29 16.49 0.85
C VAL A 460 -5.78 15.69 -0.36
N GLN A 461 -4.87 14.99 -1.06
CA GLN A 461 -5.26 14.11 -2.17
C GLN A 461 -6.14 12.96 -1.67
N GLN A 462 -5.79 12.31 -0.56
CA GLN A 462 -6.60 11.25 0.04
C GLN A 462 -8.00 11.74 0.42
N TRP A 463 -8.07 12.93 1.02
CA TRP A 463 -9.37 13.56 1.34
C TRP A 463 -10.20 13.82 0.07
N HIS A 464 -9.57 14.33 -0.99
CA HIS A 464 -10.22 14.53 -2.28
C HIS A 464 -10.78 13.23 -2.85
N LEU A 465 -9.99 12.14 -2.86
CA LEU A 465 -10.42 10.84 -3.38
C LEU A 465 -11.67 10.29 -2.68
N LEU A 466 -11.81 10.58 -1.38
CA LEU A 466 -12.96 10.15 -0.59
C LEU A 466 -14.20 11.04 -0.76
N HIS A 467 -14.03 12.32 -1.21
CA HIS A 467 -15.13 13.29 -1.24
C HIS A 467 -15.46 13.83 -2.64
N ALA A 468 -14.65 13.49 -3.66
CA ALA A 468 -14.90 13.94 -5.03
C ALA A 468 -16.25 13.44 -5.56
N ASP A 469 -16.97 14.31 -6.30
CA ASP A 469 -18.19 13.92 -7.04
C ASP A 469 -17.79 13.06 -8.25
N ARG A 470 -18.18 11.81 -8.26
CA ARG A 470 -17.92 10.85 -9.33
C ARG A 470 -19.14 10.57 -10.21
N GLY A 471 -20.20 11.37 -10.04
CA GLY A 471 -21.46 11.18 -10.74
C GLY A 471 -22.40 10.16 -10.08
N PHE A 472 -22.04 9.63 -8.89
CA PHE A 472 -22.87 8.77 -8.06
C PHE A 472 -22.60 8.98 -6.58
N ASP A 473 -23.58 8.65 -5.74
CA ASP A 473 -23.50 8.79 -4.28
C ASP A 473 -23.40 7.42 -3.60
N THR A 474 -22.58 7.34 -2.55
CA THR A 474 -22.38 6.13 -1.72
C THR A 474 -22.94 6.27 -0.32
N ARG A 475 -23.32 7.47 0.10
CA ARG A 475 -23.87 7.75 1.44
C ARG A 475 -25.24 7.13 1.64
N ASN A 476 -25.48 6.62 2.84
CA ASN A 476 -26.75 5.97 3.22
C ASN A 476 -27.10 4.76 2.34
N ARG A 477 -26.10 4.02 1.86
CA ARG A 477 -26.26 2.82 1.06
C ARG A 477 -25.56 1.64 1.69
N LEU A 478 -26.26 0.53 1.73
CA LEU A 478 -25.70 -0.76 2.10
C LEU A 478 -25.58 -1.63 0.87
N TRP A 479 -24.45 -2.24 0.78
CA TRP A 479 -24.18 -3.30 -0.18
C TRP A 479 -24.33 -4.66 0.50
N LEU A 480 -24.95 -5.59 -0.20
CA LEU A 480 -25.04 -7.00 0.15
C LEU A 480 -24.43 -7.79 -1.00
N GLY A 481 -23.35 -8.51 -0.73
CA GLY A 481 -22.72 -9.44 -1.66
C GLY A 481 -23.16 -10.86 -1.40
N VAL A 482 -23.49 -11.56 -2.48
CA VAL A 482 -23.86 -12.98 -2.46
C VAL A 482 -22.80 -13.75 -3.23
N MET A 483 -22.31 -14.84 -2.68
CA MET A 483 -21.21 -15.62 -3.30
C MET A 483 -21.69 -16.72 -4.27
N ALA A 484 -22.94 -16.72 -4.65
CA ALA A 484 -23.50 -17.67 -5.61
C ALA A 484 -24.13 -16.95 -6.79
N ASP A 485 -24.31 -17.66 -7.92
CA ASP A 485 -25.03 -17.15 -9.07
C ASP A 485 -26.50 -16.90 -8.68
N PRO A 486 -26.95 -15.63 -8.59
CA PRO A 486 -28.30 -15.32 -8.14
C PRO A 486 -29.40 -15.95 -9.00
N GLU A 487 -29.14 -16.24 -10.27
CA GLU A 487 -30.11 -16.89 -11.16
C GLU A 487 -30.39 -18.35 -10.76
N SER A 488 -29.46 -19.00 -10.12
CA SER A 488 -29.56 -20.39 -9.67
C SER A 488 -30.09 -20.55 -8.23
N VAL A 489 -30.37 -19.43 -7.53
CA VAL A 489 -30.72 -19.45 -6.12
C VAL A 489 -32.24 -19.48 -5.89
N PRO A 490 -32.79 -20.56 -5.30
CA PRO A 490 -34.21 -20.61 -4.94
C PRO A 490 -34.57 -19.56 -3.90
N GLY A 491 -35.72 -18.92 -4.04
CA GLY A 491 -36.26 -17.94 -3.08
C GLY A 491 -35.89 -16.49 -3.35
N MET A 492 -35.13 -16.20 -4.40
CA MET A 492 -34.72 -14.85 -4.73
C MET A 492 -35.91 -13.93 -5.04
N ASP A 493 -36.98 -14.44 -5.65
CA ASP A 493 -38.18 -13.66 -5.94
C ASP A 493 -38.90 -13.18 -4.66
N ALA A 494 -38.99 -14.05 -3.64
CA ALA A 494 -39.58 -13.68 -2.36
C ALA A 494 -38.70 -12.63 -1.61
N PHE A 495 -37.41 -12.75 -1.72
CA PHE A 495 -36.44 -11.79 -1.19
C PHE A 495 -36.61 -10.41 -1.87
N VAL A 496 -36.70 -10.36 -3.19
CA VAL A 496 -36.89 -9.12 -3.97
C VAL A 496 -38.23 -8.47 -3.62
N ALA A 497 -39.31 -9.25 -3.48
CA ALA A 497 -40.62 -8.75 -3.09
C ALA A 497 -40.60 -8.15 -1.68
N ALA A 498 -39.87 -8.76 -0.73
CA ALA A 498 -39.68 -8.26 0.61
C ALA A 498 -38.87 -6.95 0.65
N LEU A 499 -37.84 -6.81 -0.20
CA LEU A 499 -37.09 -5.55 -0.36
C LEU A 499 -38.04 -4.42 -0.82
N ALA A 500 -38.85 -4.69 -1.84
CA ALA A 500 -39.76 -3.68 -2.42
C ALA A 500 -40.87 -3.22 -1.47
N SER A 501 -41.24 -4.06 -0.51
CA SER A 501 -42.32 -3.76 0.45
C SER A 501 -41.87 -3.12 1.78
N ASN A 502 -40.54 -3.06 2.04
CA ASN A 502 -40.03 -2.57 3.32
C ASN A 502 -39.88 -1.04 3.32
N PRO A 503 -40.51 -0.30 4.25
CA PRO A 503 -40.49 1.17 4.28
C PRO A 503 -39.10 1.76 4.64
N ALA A 504 -38.18 0.99 5.21
CA ALA A 504 -36.83 1.45 5.49
C ALA A 504 -35.94 1.49 4.22
N ILE A 505 -36.41 0.85 3.13
CA ILE A 505 -35.69 0.76 1.84
C ILE A 505 -36.44 1.66 0.86
N THR A 506 -35.80 2.76 0.45
CA THR A 506 -36.38 3.68 -0.54
C THR A 506 -36.07 3.28 -1.96
N HIS A 507 -34.84 2.81 -2.23
CA HIS A 507 -34.41 2.33 -3.52
C HIS A 507 -33.49 1.12 -3.35
N TRP A 508 -33.48 0.25 -4.33
CA TRP A 508 -32.60 -0.90 -4.37
C TRP A 508 -32.26 -1.26 -5.82
N ALA A 509 -31.11 -1.88 -6.00
CA ALA A 509 -30.70 -2.33 -7.33
C ALA A 509 -29.69 -3.48 -7.25
N PHE A 510 -29.77 -4.38 -8.23
CA PHE A 510 -28.74 -5.35 -8.52
C PHE A 510 -27.75 -4.80 -9.55
N SER A 511 -26.49 -5.23 -9.45
CA SER A 511 -25.45 -4.91 -10.42
C SER A 511 -24.43 -6.04 -10.53
N SER A 512 -23.78 -6.16 -11.69
CA SER A 512 -22.69 -7.12 -11.91
C SER A 512 -21.33 -6.60 -11.45
N ALA A 513 -21.24 -5.33 -11.06
CA ALA A 513 -20.04 -4.69 -10.55
C ALA A 513 -20.41 -3.60 -9.54
N ARG A 514 -19.55 -3.38 -8.58
CA ARG A 514 -19.70 -2.39 -7.52
C ARG A 514 -19.12 -1.05 -7.95
N PRO A 515 -19.87 0.05 -7.92
CA PRO A 515 -19.32 1.37 -8.18
C PRO A 515 -18.17 1.69 -7.22
N ALA A 516 -17.05 2.15 -7.76
CA ALA A 516 -15.81 2.55 -7.06
C ALA A 516 -15.10 1.43 -6.24
N ALA A 517 -15.56 0.19 -6.31
CA ALA A 517 -14.95 -0.91 -5.55
C ALA A 517 -14.43 -2.04 -6.44
N ASP A 518 -14.96 -2.20 -7.65
CA ASP A 518 -14.51 -3.23 -8.58
C ASP A 518 -14.22 -2.62 -9.95
N THR A 519 -12.95 -2.53 -10.27
CA THR A 519 -12.46 -2.01 -11.55
C THR A 519 -12.28 -3.09 -12.61
N ARG A 520 -12.51 -4.36 -12.27
CA ARG A 520 -12.30 -5.53 -13.16
C ARG A 520 -13.48 -5.85 -14.06
N GLY A 521 -14.45 -4.92 -14.21
CA GLY A 521 -15.58 -5.09 -15.11
C GLY A 521 -15.14 -5.37 -16.55
N GLN A 522 -15.85 -6.23 -17.24
CA GLN A 522 -15.58 -6.56 -18.63
C GLN A 522 -15.74 -5.30 -19.49
N SER A 523 -14.74 -5.02 -20.32
CA SER A 523 -14.83 -3.99 -21.36
C SER A 523 -15.24 -4.68 -22.66
N GLU A 524 -16.31 -4.19 -23.28
CA GLU A 524 -16.77 -4.69 -24.56
C GLU A 524 -16.56 -3.62 -25.64
N LEU A 525 -16.41 -4.05 -26.89
CA LEU A 525 -16.35 -3.16 -28.03
C LEU A 525 -17.76 -2.90 -28.56
N TYR A 526 -18.13 -1.63 -28.71
CA TYR A 526 -19.36 -1.24 -29.35
C TYR A 526 -19.10 -0.55 -30.68
N VAL A 527 -19.92 -0.85 -31.68
CA VAL A 527 -19.88 -0.24 -33.00
C VAL A 527 -21.10 0.67 -33.09
N SER A 528 -20.85 1.96 -33.35
CA SER A 528 -21.92 2.93 -33.64
C SER A 528 -22.47 2.75 -35.08
N ALA A 529 -23.52 3.48 -35.38
CA ALA A 529 -24.04 3.57 -36.76
C ALA A 529 -22.98 4.07 -37.77
N SER A 530 -21.94 4.79 -37.28
CA SER A 530 -20.80 5.25 -38.07
C SER A 530 -19.70 4.20 -38.27
N GLN A 531 -19.93 2.94 -37.88
CA GLN A 531 -18.92 1.85 -37.89
C GLN A 531 -17.70 2.10 -36.97
N GLN A 532 -17.71 3.10 -36.11
CA GLN A 532 -16.65 3.34 -35.15
C GLN A 532 -16.74 2.36 -33.98
N ARG A 533 -15.67 1.61 -33.75
CA ARG A 533 -15.54 0.74 -32.59
C ARG A 533 -14.96 1.53 -31.42
N GLN A 534 -15.62 1.46 -30.29
CA GLN A 534 -15.16 2.06 -29.04
C GLN A 534 -15.18 1.03 -27.93
N THR A 535 -14.15 1.06 -27.09
CA THR A 535 -14.15 0.27 -25.86
C THR A 535 -14.98 1.00 -24.83
N VAL A 536 -16.00 0.32 -24.32
CA VAL A 536 -16.83 0.79 -23.22
C VAL A 536 -16.85 -0.24 -22.11
N ARG A 537 -16.90 0.21 -20.88
CA ARG A 537 -17.13 -0.69 -19.77
C ARG A 537 -18.60 -1.06 -19.69
N VAL A 538 -18.88 -2.35 -19.62
CA VAL A 538 -20.24 -2.86 -19.54
C VAL A 538 -20.53 -3.37 -18.15
N THR A 539 -21.60 -2.84 -17.56
CA THR A 539 -22.13 -3.29 -16.26
C THR A 539 -23.58 -3.72 -16.46
N ARG A 540 -23.94 -4.93 -16.04
CA ARG A 540 -25.34 -5.35 -15.99
C ARG A 540 -25.96 -4.81 -14.72
N ILE A 541 -27.14 -4.19 -14.86
CA ILE A 541 -27.83 -3.53 -13.75
C ILE A 541 -29.34 -3.77 -13.81
N SER A 542 -29.99 -3.71 -12.65
CA SER A 542 -31.46 -3.59 -12.61
C SER A 542 -31.90 -2.13 -12.84
N PRO A 543 -33.16 -1.89 -13.27
CA PRO A 543 -33.64 -0.53 -13.60
C PRO A 543 -33.51 0.49 -12.48
N GLY A 544 -33.65 0.07 -11.22
CA GLY A 544 -33.52 0.95 -10.04
C GLY A 544 -32.11 1.43 -9.71
N PHE A 545 -31.11 1.03 -10.50
CA PHE A 545 -29.68 1.34 -10.21
C PHE A 545 -29.41 2.85 -10.17
N PHE A 546 -29.94 3.61 -11.13
CA PHE A 546 -29.70 5.05 -11.22
C PHE A 546 -30.31 5.81 -10.04
N ASP A 547 -31.49 5.45 -9.60
CA ASP A 547 -32.17 6.02 -8.43
C ASP A 547 -31.43 5.61 -7.14
N THR A 548 -31.02 4.34 -7.05
CA THR A 548 -30.27 3.83 -5.90
C THR A 548 -28.95 4.58 -5.71
N TYR A 549 -28.26 4.97 -6.75
CA TYR A 549 -26.99 5.70 -6.67
C TYR A 549 -27.12 7.21 -6.90
N GLY A 550 -28.35 7.74 -7.08
CA GLY A 550 -28.60 9.16 -7.31
C GLY A 550 -27.98 9.70 -8.60
N MET A 551 -27.87 8.87 -9.64
CA MET A 551 -27.26 9.24 -10.92
C MET A 551 -28.23 10.08 -11.74
N THR A 552 -27.73 11.17 -12.35
CA THR A 552 -28.55 12.11 -13.12
C THR A 552 -28.75 11.62 -14.55
N LEU A 553 -29.98 11.40 -14.96
CA LEU A 553 -30.34 11.12 -16.34
C LEU A 553 -30.41 12.42 -17.16
N LEU A 554 -29.76 12.42 -18.33
CA LEU A 554 -29.73 13.56 -19.24
C LEU A 554 -30.78 13.45 -20.36
N ALA A 555 -31.13 12.22 -20.77
CA ALA A 555 -32.13 11.95 -21.79
C ALA A 555 -32.71 10.54 -21.64
N GLY A 556 -33.94 10.33 -22.06
CA GLY A 556 -34.60 9.04 -22.04
C GLY A 556 -35.02 8.53 -20.67
N THR A 557 -35.45 7.28 -20.58
CA THR A 557 -35.85 6.59 -19.34
C THR A 557 -35.34 5.17 -19.35
N PRO A 558 -34.69 4.69 -18.27
CA PRO A 558 -34.20 3.33 -18.17
C PRO A 558 -35.37 2.37 -17.92
N ARG A 559 -35.91 1.81 -18.98
CA ARG A 559 -36.97 0.80 -18.89
C ARG A 559 -36.52 -0.51 -19.54
N THR A 560 -36.87 -1.62 -18.93
CA THR A 560 -36.75 -2.94 -19.53
C THR A 560 -37.96 -3.16 -20.39
N GLY A 561 -37.75 -3.59 -21.63
CA GLY A 561 -38.84 -4.03 -22.53
C GLY A 561 -38.79 -5.54 -22.68
N ALA A 562 -39.92 -6.21 -22.72
CA ALA A 562 -39.98 -7.66 -22.90
C ALA A 562 -39.27 -8.06 -24.22
N GLY A 563 -38.16 -8.79 -24.11
CA GLY A 563 -37.39 -9.33 -25.22
C GLY A 563 -36.38 -8.40 -25.91
N GLU A 564 -36.22 -7.14 -25.48
CA GLU A 564 -35.21 -6.22 -26.03
C GLU A 564 -34.00 -6.07 -25.10
N ALA A 565 -32.81 -6.22 -25.68
CA ALA A 565 -31.57 -5.90 -24.97
C ALA A 565 -31.40 -4.38 -24.94
N ASN A 566 -31.77 -3.76 -23.82
CA ASN A 566 -31.71 -2.31 -23.60
C ASN A 566 -30.40 -1.90 -22.90
N VAL A 567 -29.86 -0.76 -23.31
CA VAL A 567 -28.63 -0.21 -22.74
C VAL A 567 -28.79 1.27 -22.42
N VAL A 568 -28.25 1.68 -21.27
CA VAL A 568 -28.05 3.10 -20.92
C VAL A 568 -26.58 3.39 -21.06
N ILE A 569 -26.22 4.50 -21.70
CA ILE A 569 -24.82 4.91 -21.85
C ILE A 569 -24.57 6.22 -21.10
N ASP A 570 -23.32 6.46 -20.69
CA ASP A 570 -22.95 7.77 -20.15
C ASP A 570 -22.73 8.79 -21.28
N ALA A 571 -22.72 10.08 -20.95
CA ALA A 571 -22.53 11.14 -21.92
C ALA A 571 -21.16 11.05 -22.63
N LYS A 572 -20.15 10.49 -21.96
CA LYS A 572 -18.83 10.23 -22.55
C LYS A 572 -18.89 9.16 -23.64
N ALA A 573 -19.58 8.06 -23.39
CA ALA A 573 -19.81 7.03 -24.41
C ALA A 573 -20.62 7.59 -25.59
N ALA A 574 -21.65 8.39 -25.31
CA ALA A 574 -22.44 9.03 -26.39
C ALA A 574 -21.55 9.88 -27.31
N ARG A 575 -20.71 10.73 -26.73
CA ARG A 575 -19.77 11.58 -27.52
C ARG A 575 -18.77 10.75 -28.33
N LEU A 576 -18.18 9.71 -27.71
CA LEU A 576 -17.17 8.84 -28.36
C LEU A 576 -17.78 7.98 -29.47
N LEU A 577 -19.05 7.61 -29.36
CA LEU A 577 -19.79 6.89 -30.38
C LEU A 577 -20.29 7.81 -31.52
N GLY A 578 -20.04 9.13 -31.44
CA GLY A 578 -20.33 10.08 -32.49
C GLY A 578 -21.73 10.70 -32.45
N PHE A 579 -22.41 10.71 -31.28
CA PHE A 579 -23.68 11.40 -31.10
C PHE A 579 -23.48 12.87 -30.69
N ASP A 580 -24.15 13.79 -31.37
CA ASP A 580 -24.03 15.23 -31.15
C ASP A 580 -24.67 15.68 -29.82
N SER A 581 -25.65 14.92 -29.31
CA SER A 581 -26.31 15.22 -28.04
C SER A 581 -26.79 13.94 -27.34
N PRO A 582 -27.03 13.99 -26.02
CA PRO A 582 -27.65 12.88 -25.30
C PRO A 582 -28.99 12.45 -25.90
N GLN A 583 -29.81 13.38 -26.37
CA GLN A 583 -31.11 13.11 -26.97
C GLN A 583 -30.98 12.36 -28.31
N ALA A 584 -29.95 12.68 -29.10
CA ALA A 584 -29.69 12.02 -30.37
C ALA A 584 -29.25 10.57 -30.22
N ALA A 585 -28.68 10.20 -29.07
CA ALA A 585 -28.27 8.83 -28.80
C ALA A 585 -29.45 7.92 -28.42
N VAL A 586 -30.55 8.49 -27.88
CA VAL A 586 -31.71 7.68 -27.46
C VAL A 586 -32.44 7.10 -28.69
N GLY A 587 -32.69 5.81 -28.66
CA GLY A 587 -33.28 5.04 -29.76
C GLY A 587 -32.27 4.43 -30.73
N ALA A 588 -30.99 4.85 -30.66
CA ALA A 588 -29.95 4.28 -31.50
C ALA A 588 -29.67 2.81 -31.12
N VAL A 589 -29.26 2.02 -32.11
CA VAL A 589 -28.88 0.61 -31.90
C VAL A 589 -27.36 0.50 -31.94
N LEU A 590 -26.80 0.08 -30.83
CA LEU A 590 -25.40 -0.27 -30.72
C LEU A 590 -25.21 -1.76 -30.95
N ARG A 591 -24.11 -2.13 -31.58
CA ARG A 591 -23.73 -3.53 -31.78
C ARG A 591 -22.41 -3.79 -31.08
N GLY A 592 -22.37 -4.85 -30.36
CA GLY A 592 -21.18 -5.20 -29.55
C GLY A 592 -21.48 -6.39 -28.67
N GLY A 593 -20.72 -6.54 -27.65
CA GLY A 593 -20.73 -7.68 -26.77
C GLY A 593 -19.66 -8.67 -27.19
N GLY A 594 -19.16 -9.37 -26.26
CA GLY A 594 -18.02 -10.26 -26.37
C GLY A 594 -16.97 -9.91 -25.34
N GLY A 595 -16.31 -10.93 -24.87
CA GLY A 595 -15.20 -10.76 -23.94
C GLY A 595 -13.91 -10.41 -24.67
N PHE A 596 -12.86 -10.29 -23.89
CA PHE A 596 -11.49 -10.22 -24.35
C PHE A 596 -11.22 -11.39 -25.34
N LEU A 597 -10.85 -11.12 -26.58
CA LEU A 597 -10.67 -12.07 -27.69
C LEU A 597 -11.96 -12.59 -28.40
N GLN A 598 -13.15 -12.11 -28.06
CA GLN A 598 -14.38 -12.43 -28.81
C GLN A 598 -15.03 -11.16 -29.35
N GLU A 599 -15.42 -11.17 -30.62
CA GLU A 599 -16.30 -10.16 -31.18
C GLU A 599 -17.76 -10.60 -30.95
N GLY A 600 -18.47 -9.85 -30.09
CA GLY A 600 -19.92 -9.99 -29.98
C GLY A 600 -20.64 -9.15 -31.03
N ASN A 601 -21.80 -9.58 -31.42
CA ASN A 601 -22.67 -8.85 -32.38
C ASN A 601 -24.08 -8.66 -31.84
N GLU A 602 -24.21 -8.59 -30.52
CA GLU A 602 -25.50 -8.34 -29.88
C GLU A 602 -25.98 -6.91 -30.18
N ALA A 603 -27.17 -6.79 -30.73
CA ALA A 603 -27.80 -5.49 -30.95
C ALA A 603 -28.49 -5.03 -29.67
N ARG A 604 -28.19 -3.80 -29.20
CA ARG A 604 -28.76 -3.21 -28.01
C ARG A 604 -29.26 -1.81 -28.31
N ARG A 605 -30.49 -1.50 -27.86
CA ARG A 605 -31.08 -0.17 -28.04
C ARG A 605 -30.72 0.74 -26.90
N VAL A 606 -30.23 1.92 -27.21
CA VAL A 606 -29.98 2.98 -26.20
C VAL A 606 -31.34 3.55 -25.77
N VAL A 607 -31.70 3.36 -24.50
CA VAL A 607 -32.98 3.81 -23.95
C VAL A 607 -32.85 5.08 -23.11
N ALA A 608 -31.65 5.37 -22.60
CA ALA A 608 -31.35 6.58 -21.85
C ALA A 608 -29.86 6.93 -21.92
N VAL A 609 -29.56 8.17 -21.59
CA VAL A 609 -28.19 8.68 -21.41
C VAL A 609 -28.09 9.28 -20.00
N VAL A 610 -27.07 8.84 -19.24
CA VAL A 610 -26.76 9.34 -17.89
C VAL A 610 -25.58 10.33 -17.96
N LYS A 611 -25.48 11.23 -16.97
CA LYS A 611 -24.31 12.09 -16.77
C LYS A 611 -23.05 11.24 -16.65
N ASP A 612 -21.89 11.78 -17.03
CA ASP A 612 -20.61 11.09 -16.92
C ASP A 612 -20.40 10.52 -15.52
N VAL A 613 -20.05 9.24 -15.44
CA VAL A 613 -19.86 8.48 -14.20
C VAL A 613 -18.44 7.93 -14.19
N ASN A 614 -17.73 8.13 -13.11
CA ASN A 614 -16.40 7.55 -12.93
C ASN A 614 -16.44 6.40 -11.92
N MET A 615 -16.54 5.16 -12.44
CA MET A 615 -16.55 3.95 -11.63
C MET A 615 -15.15 3.36 -11.41
N GLU A 616 -14.13 3.89 -12.10
CA GLU A 616 -12.74 3.43 -12.03
C GLU A 616 -11.99 4.00 -10.81
N SER A 617 -10.78 3.45 -10.59
CA SER A 617 -9.81 4.05 -9.68
C SER A 617 -9.45 5.49 -10.13
N ALA A 618 -9.20 6.37 -9.19
CA ALA A 618 -8.76 7.74 -9.50
C ALA A 618 -7.43 7.84 -10.27
N ARG A 619 -6.70 6.75 -10.38
CA ARG A 619 -5.45 6.64 -11.16
C ARG A 619 -5.68 6.29 -12.62
N GLU A 620 -6.84 5.76 -12.93
CA GLU A 620 -7.21 5.34 -14.28
C GLU A 620 -8.11 6.39 -14.91
N ALA A 621 -7.97 6.55 -16.22
CA ALA A 621 -8.90 7.37 -16.95
C ALA A 621 -10.27 6.69 -16.96
N ALA A 622 -11.30 7.41 -16.52
CA ALA A 622 -12.66 6.89 -16.58
C ALA A 622 -12.97 6.37 -17.97
N LEU A 623 -13.29 5.08 -18.10
CA LEU A 623 -13.76 4.52 -19.35
C LEU A 623 -15.20 4.99 -19.61
N PRO A 624 -15.62 5.11 -20.87
CA PRO A 624 -17.03 5.29 -21.20
C PRO A 624 -17.84 4.12 -20.69
N GLN A 625 -19.02 4.37 -20.12
CA GLN A 625 -19.84 3.37 -19.45
C GLN A 625 -21.06 3.00 -20.30
N ALA A 626 -21.39 1.70 -20.33
CA ALA A 626 -22.62 1.15 -20.87
C ALA A 626 -23.29 0.26 -19.81
N PHE A 627 -24.50 0.58 -19.44
CA PHE A 627 -25.28 -0.12 -18.44
C PHE A 627 -26.34 -0.97 -19.14
N VAL A 628 -26.14 -2.29 -19.15
CA VAL A 628 -27.10 -3.24 -19.73
C VAL A 628 -28.20 -3.51 -18.72
N LEU A 629 -29.43 -3.19 -19.09
CA LEU A 629 -30.57 -3.43 -18.24
C LEU A 629 -30.92 -4.92 -18.21
N SER A 630 -31.11 -5.45 -17.02
CA SER A 630 -31.47 -6.84 -16.77
C SER A 630 -32.53 -6.89 -15.66
N ASP A 631 -33.58 -7.66 -15.89
CA ASP A 631 -34.59 -7.93 -14.85
C ASP A 631 -34.13 -9.05 -13.89
N ARG A 632 -33.02 -9.71 -14.22
CA ARG A 632 -32.48 -10.80 -13.41
C ARG A 632 -31.57 -10.28 -12.31
N PRO A 633 -31.65 -10.85 -11.11
CA PRO A 633 -30.70 -10.54 -10.04
C PRO A 633 -29.26 -10.72 -10.50
N GLN A 634 -28.38 -9.84 -10.03
CA GLN A 634 -26.93 -9.90 -10.27
C GLN A 634 -26.20 -10.14 -8.93
N TRP A 635 -24.90 -10.29 -8.99
CA TRP A 635 -24.03 -10.66 -7.86
C TRP A 635 -24.05 -9.68 -6.68
N ASP A 636 -24.26 -8.42 -6.94
CA ASP A 636 -24.22 -7.33 -5.96
C ASP A 636 -25.59 -6.68 -5.84
N LEU A 637 -26.11 -6.62 -4.62
CA LEU A 637 -27.29 -5.86 -4.29
C LEU A 637 -26.89 -4.60 -3.53
N THR A 638 -27.42 -3.45 -3.93
CA THR A 638 -27.30 -2.22 -3.16
C THR A 638 -28.68 -1.73 -2.77
N VAL A 639 -28.83 -1.34 -1.50
CA VAL A 639 -30.06 -0.76 -0.96
C VAL A 639 -29.76 0.64 -0.41
N HIS A 640 -30.71 1.56 -0.59
CA HIS A 640 -30.65 2.93 -0.08
C HIS A 640 -31.80 3.19 0.87
N GLY A 641 -31.53 3.91 1.95
CA GLY A 641 -32.57 4.35 2.92
C GLY A 641 -32.08 5.53 3.74
N PRO A 642 -32.99 6.29 4.36
CA PRO A 642 -32.65 7.52 5.10
C PRO A 642 -31.84 7.26 6.38
N ASP A 643 -32.05 6.10 7.02
CA ASP A 643 -31.38 5.73 8.28
C ASP A 643 -30.60 4.42 8.10
N MET A 644 -29.27 4.51 8.25
CA MET A 644 -28.36 3.37 8.10
C MET A 644 -28.60 2.26 9.13
N GLY A 645 -29.02 2.60 10.34
CA GLY A 645 -29.31 1.61 11.40
C GLY A 645 -30.56 0.81 11.10
N ALA A 646 -31.65 1.51 10.75
CA ALA A 646 -32.90 0.91 10.33
C ALA A 646 -32.73 0.10 9.03
N LEU A 647 -31.98 0.63 8.06
CA LEU A 647 -31.66 -0.02 6.79
C LEU A 647 -30.92 -1.34 7.00
N ARG A 648 -29.86 -1.34 7.83
CA ARG A 648 -29.09 -2.55 8.14
C ARG A 648 -29.94 -3.61 8.82
N LYS A 649 -30.73 -3.22 9.79
CA LYS A 649 -31.65 -4.14 10.48
C LYS A 649 -32.67 -4.72 9.51
N ALA A 650 -33.32 -3.87 8.71
CA ALA A 650 -34.29 -4.31 7.71
C ALA A 650 -33.70 -5.31 6.73
N LEU A 651 -32.49 -5.01 6.20
CA LEU A 651 -31.81 -5.89 5.26
C LEU A 651 -31.45 -7.25 5.89
N GLN A 652 -30.98 -7.26 7.16
CA GLN A 652 -30.68 -8.48 7.91
C GLN A 652 -31.94 -9.32 8.18
N ASP A 653 -33.05 -8.66 8.60
CA ASP A 653 -34.31 -9.32 8.88
C ASP A 653 -34.88 -9.94 7.60
N ILE A 654 -34.89 -9.18 6.48
CA ILE A 654 -35.37 -9.67 5.18
C ILE A 654 -34.51 -10.85 4.71
N TRP A 655 -33.17 -10.74 4.84
CA TRP A 655 -32.29 -11.84 4.46
C TRP A 655 -32.54 -13.10 5.29
N THR A 656 -32.71 -12.95 6.59
CA THR A 656 -32.95 -14.07 7.49
C THR A 656 -34.28 -14.77 7.21
N LEU A 657 -35.33 -14.03 6.83
CA LEU A 657 -36.67 -14.56 6.59
C LEU A 657 -36.91 -15.07 5.16
N HIS A 658 -36.37 -14.37 4.17
CA HIS A 658 -36.67 -14.58 2.75
C HIS A 658 -35.44 -14.82 1.92
N GLY A 659 -34.23 -14.47 2.44
CA GLY A 659 -32.98 -14.66 1.71
C GLY A 659 -32.60 -16.13 1.54
N PRO A 660 -31.80 -16.43 0.52
CA PRO A 660 -31.25 -17.77 0.36
C PRO A 660 -30.34 -18.11 1.55
N ARG A 661 -30.26 -19.39 1.87
CA ARG A 661 -29.34 -19.87 2.93
C ARG A 661 -27.90 -19.88 2.44
N LEU A 662 -27.43 -18.71 2.02
CA LEU A 662 -26.08 -18.48 1.52
C LEU A 662 -25.33 -17.51 2.41
N PRO A 663 -24.00 -17.66 2.49
CA PRO A 663 -23.17 -16.67 3.13
C PRO A 663 -23.31 -15.32 2.43
N HIS A 664 -23.43 -14.28 3.20
CA HIS A 664 -23.59 -12.91 2.72
C HIS A 664 -22.79 -11.95 3.56
N GLU A 665 -22.42 -10.86 2.97
CA GLU A 665 -21.79 -9.74 3.68
C GLU A 665 -22.60 -8.47 3.46
N ILE A 666 -22.91 -7.77 4.55
CA ILE A 666 -23.56 -6.45 4.52
C ILE A 666 -22.54 -5.40 4.95
N ARG A 667 -22.16 -4.53 4.03
CA ARG A 667 -21.23 -3.43 4.24
C ARG A 667 -21.82 -2.10 3.77
N SER A 668 -21.31 -0.99 4.29
CA SER A 668 -21.65 0.30 3.69
C SER A 668 -20.90 0.51 2.37
N ALA A 669 -21.56 1.19 1.42
CA ALA A 669 -20.94 1.51 0.15
C ALA A 669 -19.73 2.48 0.32
N ASP A 670 -19.75 3.31 1.37
CA ASP A 670 -18.64 4.18 1.75
C ASP A 670 -17.42 3.37 2.24
N GLU A 671 -17.63 2.31 3.05
CA GLU A 671 -16.55 1.40 3.46
C GLU A 671 -15.93 0.69 2.27
N LEU A 672 -16.73 0.22 1.33
CA LEU A 672 -16.23 -0.44 0.11
C LEU A 672 -15.38 0.52 -0.73
N ARG A 673 -15.82 1.78 -0.85
CA ARG A 673 -15.07 2.82 -1.55
C ARG A 673 -13.75 3.14 -0.83
N ALA A 674 -13.77 3.22 0.49
CA ALA A 674 -12.57 3.46 1.29
C ALA A 674 -11.56 2.31 1.17
N ASP A 675 -12.03 1.07 1.04
CA ASP A 675 -11.17 -0.12 0.92
C ASP A 675 -10.26 -0.08 -0.30
N VAL A 676 -10.71 0.51 -1.40
CA VAL A 676 -9.90 0.68 -2.62
C VAL A 676 -8.64 1.51 -2.33
N TYR A 677 -8.74 2.48 -1.43
CA TYR A 677 -7.65 3.39 -1.07
C TYR A 677 -7.01 3.08 0.28
N ARG A 678 -7.44 2.02 0.97
CA ARG A 678 -6.98 1.67 2.34
C ARG A 678 -5.47 1.49 2.43
N GLN A 679 -4.85 0.89 1.43
CA GLN A 679 -3.40 0.71 1.42
C GLN A 679 -2.66 2.04 1.28
N GLU A 680 -3.16 2.93 0.44
CA GLU A 680 -2.60 4.28 0.27
C GLU A 680 -2.78 5.12 1.53
N GLU A 681 -3.94 5.02 2.18
CA GLU A 681 -4.23 5.65 3.47
C GLU A 681 -3.25 5.20 4.55
N ARG A 682 -2.99 3.90 4.67
CA ARG A 682 -2.03 3.35 5.63
C ARG A 682 -0.62 3.88 5.40
N LEU A 683 -0.16 3.88 4.15
CA LEU A 683 1.17 4.40 3.81
C LEU A 683 1.26 5.91 4.03
N THR A 684 0.21 6.66 3.73
CA THR A 684 0.12 8.10 4.00
C THR A 684 0.18 8.38 5.51
N THR A 685 -0.52 7.58 6.31
CA THR A 685 -0.50 7.68 7.78
C THR A 685 0.89 7.39 8.34
N LEU A 686 1.60 6.38 7.83
CA LEU A 686 2.99 6.10 8.20
C LEU A 686 3.91 7.28 7.86
N LEU A 687 3.77 7.85 6.66
CA LEU A 687 4.56 9.01 6.25
C LEU A 687 4.27 10.23 7.14
N ALA A 688 3.01 10.47 7.48
CA ALA A 688 2.63 11.53 8.42
C ALA A 688 3.24 11.31 9.81
N GLY A 689 3.24 10.07 10.31
CA GLY A 689 3.93 9.70 11.55
C GLY A 689 5.44 9.99 11.49
N ILE A 690 6.11 9.61 10.41
CA ILE A 690 7.53 9.91 10.19
C ILE A 690 7.78 11.43 10.13
N ALA A 691 6.90 12.17 9.44
CA ALA A 691 7.00 13.62 9.37
C ALA A 691 6.88 14.29 10.75
N LEU A 692 5.93 13.84 11.58
CA LEU A 692 5.79 14.31 12.95
C LEU A 692 7.03 13.99 13.80
N LEU A 693 7.61 12.81 13.67
CA LEU A 693 8.85 12.43 14.34
C LEU A 693 10.02 13.29 13.87
N ALA A 694 10.10 13.58 12.56
CA ALA A 694 11.13 14.47 12.01
C ALA A 694 11.04 15.90 12.57
N VAL A 695 9.81 16.43 12.68
CA VAL A 695 9.55 17.72 13.33
C VAL A 695 9.98 17.69 14.81
N GLY A 696 9.64 16.61 15.52
CA GLY A 696 10.07 16.40 16.91
C GLY A 696 11.60 16.38 17.07
N VAL A 697 12.31 15.65 16.21
CA VAL A 697 13.78 15.59 16.19
C VAL A 697 14.38 16.97 15.86
N ALA A 698 13.84 17.68 14.87
CA ALA A 698 14.26 19.02 14.50
C ALA A 698 14.03 20.02 15.63
N MET A 699 12.91 19.92 16.35
CA MET A 699 12.60 20.73 17.53
C MET A 699 13.61 20.49 18.67
N LEU A 700 13.95 19.23 18.97
CA LEU A 700 14.97 18.88 19.95
C LEU A 700 16.34 19.44 19.57
N GLY A 701 16.68 19.40 18.28
CA GLY A 701 17.91 20.00 17.76
C GLY A 701 17.95 21.52 17.93
N ALA A 702 16.87 22.20 17.53
CA ALA A 702 16.72 23.64 17.71
C ALA A 702 16.76 24.03 19.18
N TYR A 703 16.04 23.32 20.04
CA TYR A 703 16.03 23.53 21.50
C TYR A 703 17.45 23.45 22.11
N ALA A 704 18.19 22.38 21.79
CA ALA A 704 19.54 22.18 22.26
C ALA A 704 20.51 23.28 21.78
N LEU A 705 20.35 23.71 20.54
CA LEU A 705 21.12 24.77 19.93
C LEU A 705 20.87 26.13 20.58
N VAL A 706 19.60 26.47 20.85
CA VAL A 706 19.21 27.68 21.54
C VAL A 706 19.81 27.71 22.96
N ALA A 707 19.69 26.58 23.69
CA ALA A 707 20.25 26.44 25.04
C ALA A 707 21.76 26.67 25.07
N ASP A 708 22.51 26.09 24.14
CA ASP A 708 23.96 26.26 24.03
C ASP A 708 24.33 27.70 23.67
N THR A 709 23.64 28.30 22.71
CA THR A 709 23.88 29.70 22.28
C THR A 709 23.65 30.69 23.42
N LEU A 710 22.56 30.54 24.16
CA LEU A 710 22.24 31.42 25.29
C LEU A 710 23.21 31.27 26.45
N ARG A 711 23.63 30.03 26.77
CA ARG A 711 24.65 29.79 27.80
C ARG A 711 25.98 30.47 27.49
N ARG A 712 26.41 30.43 26.21
CA ARG A 712 27.68 31.03 25.78
C ARG A 712 27.64 32.55 25.77
N ARG A 713 26.49 33.13 25.47
CA ARG A 713 26.30 34.58 25.39
C ARG A 713 25.70 35.19 26.66
N ARG A 714 25.66 34.43 27.75
CA ARG A 714 25.09 34.90 29.02
C ARG A 714 25.70 36.23 29.47
N THR A 715 27.03 36.34 29.46
CA THR A 715 27.74 37.55 29.81
C THR A 715 27.46 38.73 28.87
N GLU A 716 27.37 38.47 27.56
CA GLU A 716 27.00 39.49 26.56
C GLU A 716 25.60 40.02 26.80
N PHE A 717 24.61 39.17 27.05
CA PHE A 717 23.24 39.59 27.35
C PHE A 717 23.13 40.38 28.67
N VAL A 718 23.88 39.99 29.68
CA VAL A 718 23.93 40.72 30.95
C VAL A 718 24.55 42.08 30.75
N LEU A 719 25.69 42.19 30.05
CA LEU A 719 26.34 43.48 29.76
C LEU A 719 25.40 44.39 28.94
N ARG A 720 24.71 43.90 27.95
CA ARG A 720 23.75 44.69 27.16
C ARG A 720 22.57 45.18 28.00
N ARG A 721 22.06 44.37 28.92
CA ARG A 721 21.01 44.79 29.86
C ARG A 721 21.53 45.89 30.81
N LEU A 722 22.75 45.80 31.28
CA LEU A 722 23.38 46.85 32.08
C LEU A 722 23.54 48.15 31.28
N HIS A 723 23.67 48.08 29.96
CA HIS A 723 23.72 49.24 29.06
C HIS A 723 22.34 49.68 28.53
N GLY A 724 21.22 49.17 29.10
CA GLY A 724 19.89 49.66 28.83
C GLY A 724 19.12 48.89 27.73
N ALA A 725 19.62 47.77 27.24
CA ALA A 725 18.88 46.95 26.27
C ALA A 725 17.61 46.37 26.88
N GLY A 726 16.49 46.59 26.20
CA GLY A 726 15.20 46.07 26.59
C GLY A 726 15.05 44.56 26.33
N GLN A 727 13.99 43.95 26.89
CA GLN A 727 13.66 42.56 26.65
C GLN A 727 13.40 42.27 25.14
N GLY A 728 12.77 43.23 24.45
CA GLY A 728 12.49 43.12 23.00
C GLY A 728 13.76 43.05 22.14
N ASP A 729 14.83 43.73 22.55
CA ASP A 729 16.11 43.74 21.81
C ASP A 729 16.79 42.34 21.86
N ILE A 730 16.71 41.70 23.04
CA ILE A 730 17.25 40.34 23.21
C ILE A 730 16.42 39.32 22.38
N VAL A 731 15.08 39.41 22.42
CA VAL A 731 14.19 38.56 21.62
C VAL A 731 14.44 38.74 20.13
N ALA A 732 14.54 39.99 19.67
CA ALA A 732 14.83 40.31 18.28
C ALA A 732 16.20 39.79 17.84
N GLN A 733 17.22 39.85 18.67
CA GLN A 733 18.54 39.34 18.37
C GLN A 733 18.54 37.81 18.21
N VAL A 734 17.91 37.11 19.18
CA VAL A 734 17.74 35.64 19.06
C VAL A 734 16.93 35.31 17.84
N GLY A 735 15.82 36.02 17.56
CA GLY A 735 14.99 35.81 16.36
C GLY A 735 15.79 35.95 15.06
N ARG A 736 16.63 36.97 14.92
CA ARG A 736 17.49 37.17 13.75
C ARG A 736 18.50 36.03 13.54
N GLU A 737 18.99 35.42 14.60
CA GLU A 737 19.94 34.32 14.52
C GLU A 737 19.31 33.03 13.97
N PHE A 738 18.01 32.83 14.25
CA PHE A 738 17.23 31.68 13.73
C PHE A 738 16.50 31.98 12.40
N ALA A 739 16.33 33.25 12.05
CA ALA A 739 15.68 33.65 10.79
C ALA A 739 16.43 33.12 9.55
N ALA A 740 17.76 33.24 9.54
CA ALA A 740 18.56 32.79 8.40
C ALA A 740 18.48 31.27 8.14
N PRO A 741 18.65 30.37 9.15
CA PRO A 741 18.43 28.95 8.98
C PRO A 741 16.99 28.60 8.56
N LEU A 742 15.99 29.29 9.10
CA LEU A 742 14.58 29.06 8.77
C LEU A 742 14.25 29.46 7.32
N LEU A 743 14.73 30.61 6.88
CA LEU A 743 14.58 31.07 5.48
C LEU A 743 15.30 30.12 4.51
N ALA A 744 16.50 29.65 4.85
CA ALA A 744 17.23 28.67 4.07
C ALA A 744 16.48 27.32 4.03
N ALA A 745 15.90 26.91 5.15
CA ALA A 745 15.08 25.71 5.22
C ALA A 745 13.83 25.79 4.31
N ALA A 746 13.13 26.91 4.33
CA ALA A 746 11.99 27.16 3.47
C ALA A 746 12.41 27.22 1.99
N ALA A 747 13.51 27.90 1.68
CA ALA A 747 14.04 28.04 0.32
C ALA A 747 14.47 26.70 -0.31
N ILE A 748 14.86 25.71 0.50
CA ILE A 748 15.24 24.37 0.02
C ILE A 748 14.05 23.39 0.12
N GLY A 749 13.38 23.36 1.27
CA GLY A 749 12.36 22.37 1.59
C GLY A 749 11.08 22.54 0.75
N LEU A 750 10.61 23.78 0.55
CA LEU A 750 9.38 24.03 -0.16
C LEU A 750 9.45 23.74 -1.68
N PRO A 751 10.49 24.20 -2.42
CA PRO A 751 10.59 23.84 -3.83
C PRO A 751 10.72 22.31 -4.04
N LEU A 752 11.50 21.65 -3.20
CA LEU A 752 11.64 20.20 -3.28
C LEU A 752 10.31 19.48 -2.96
N ALA A 753 9.58 19.93 -1.94
CA ALA A 753 8.25 19.43 -1.62
C ALA A 753 7.24 19.68 -2.75
N ALA A 754 7.31 20.85 -3.40
CA ALA A 754 6.45 21.18 -4.54
C ALA A 754 6.72 20.25 -5.73
N VAL A 755 7.98 20.00 -6.07
CA VAL A 755 8.37 19.11 -7.17
C VAL A 755 7.94 17.66 -6.89
N LEU A 756 8.22 17.15 -5.70
CA LEU A 756 7.85 15.78 -5.33
C LEU A 756 6.34 15.63 -5.19
N GLY A 757 5.65 16.63 -4.62
CA GLY A 757 4.20 16.67 -4.53
C GLY A 757 3.53 16.70 -5.91
N GLN A 758 4.04 17.50 -6.86
CA GLN A 758 3.54 17.51 -8.23
C GLN A 758 3.73 16.15 -8.92
N ARG A 759 4.90 15.52 -8.74
CA ARG A 759 5.15 14.16 -9.28
C ARG A 759 4.18 13.14 -8.72
N TYR A 760 3.88 13.21 -7.43
CA TYR A 760 2.90 12.33 -6.80
C TYR A 760 1.50 12.56 -7.37
N LEU A 761 1.05 13.83 -7.43
CA LEU A 761 -0.26 14.19 -7.98
C LEU A 761 -0.40 13.85 -9.47
N ALA A 762 0.68 13.89 -10.24
CA ALA A 762 0.68 13.50 -11.66
C ALA A 762 0.37 12.00 -11.87
N GLY A 763 0.50 11.17 -10.85
CA GLY A 763 0.09 9.77 -10.87
C GLY A 763 -1.42 9.53 -10.76
N PHE A 764 -2.22 10.60 -10.61
CA PHE A 764 -3.67 10.54 -10.54
C PHE A 764 -4.30 11.27 -11.73
N VAL A 765 -5.32 10.67 -12.31
CA VAL A 765 -6.17 11.32 -13.30
C VAL A 765 -7.15 12.27 -12.59
N ASP A 766 -7.79 11.73 -11.52
CA ASP A 766 -8.63 12.50 -10.60
C ASP A 766 -7.78 13.03 -9.44
N ARG A 767 -7.40 14.29 -9.52
CA ARG A 767 -6.50 14.93 -8.57
C ARG A 767 -6.98 16.33 -8.18
N VAL A 768 -6.57 16.71 -6.98
CA VAL A 768 -6.75 18.09 -6.51
C VAL A 768 -6.00 19.06 -7.43
N ASP A 769 -6.60 20.20 -7.72
CA ASP A 769 -5.92 21.27 -8.44
C ASP A 769 -4.57 21.61 -7.81
N ALA A 770 -3.55 21.80 -8.65
CA ALA A 770 -2.18 22.04 -8.17
C ALA A 770 -2.10 23.23 -7.19
N ALA A 771 -2.90 24.27 -7.39
CA ALA A 771 -2.96 25.41 -6.48
C ALA A 771 -3.45 24.99 -5.07
N ASN A 772 -4.58 24.27 -4.99
CA ASN A 772 -5.17 23.85 -3.73
C ASN A 772 -4.43 22.65 -3.13
N GLY A 773 -3.95 21.73 -3.96
CA GLY A 773 -3.23 20.53 -3.52
C GLY A 773 -1.83 20.80 -2.96
N LEU A 774 -1.20 21.93 -3.36
CA LEU A 774 0.16 22.26 -2.92
C LEU A 774 0.19 23.47 -1.97
N ALA A 775 -0.52 24.57 -2.27
CA ALA A 775 -0.39 25.81 -1.52
C ALA A 775 -0.71 25.66 -0.03
N TRP A 776 -1.83 25.01 0.31
CA TRP A 776 -2.21 24.79 1.71
C TRP A 776 -1.26 23.88 2.47
N PRO A 777 -0.88 22.69 2.00
CA PRO A 777 0.06 21.83 2.71
C PRO A 777 1.44 22.48 2.90
N LEU A 778 1.96 23.17 1.86
CA LEU A 778 3.23 23.85 1.96
C LEU A 778 3.18 25.03 2.95
N GLY A 779 2.10 25.80 2.90
CA GLY A 779 1.86 26.93 3.81
C GLY A 779 1.75 26.48 5.28
N LEU A 780 0.94 25.44 5.53
CA LEU A 780 0.76 24.88 6.88
C LEU A 780 2.04 24.25 7.41
N ALA A 781 2.79 23.52 6.59
CA ALA A 781 4.07 22.93 6.98
C ALA A 781 5.10 24.00 7.38
N SER A 782 5.17 25.10 6.61
CA SER A 782 6.03 26.24 6.92
C SER A 782 5.63 26.92 8.23
N LEU A 783 4.34 27.17 8.42
CA LEU A 783 3.80 27.76 9.63
C LEU A 783 4.04 26.88 10.85
N ALA A 784 3.77 25.58 10.74
CA ALA A 784 4.00 24.62 11.80
C ALA A 784 5.48 24.57 12.22
N THR A 785 6.39 24.53 11.24
CA THR A 785 7.84 24.52 11.51
C THR A 785 8.29 25.81 12.15
N LEU A 786 7.77 26.96 11.72
CA LEU A 786 8.01 28.26 12.34
C LEU A 786 7.52 28.29 13.80
N CYS A 787 6.28 27.87 14.04
CA CYS A 787 5.68 27.83 15.38
C CYS A 787 6.47 26.92 16.33
N VAL A 788 6.85 25.72 15.87
CA VAL A 788 7.62 24.75 16.63
C VAL A 788 9.00 25.31 16.99
N THR A 789 9.69 25.95 16.03
CA THR A 789 10.99 26.58 16.26
C THR A 789 10.88 27.76 17.24
N ALA A 790 9.84 28.58 17.10
CA ALA A 790 9.57 29.69 18.01
C ALA A 790 9.28 29.20 19.43
N LEU A 791 8.48 28.16 19.61
CA LEU A 791 8.18 27.54 20.91
C LEU A 791 9.44 26.97 21.58
N ALA A 792 10.29 26.28 20.78
CA ALA A 792 11.57 25.78 21.28
C ALA A 792 12.48 26.89 21.79
N ALA A 793 12.49 28.04 21.10
CA ALA A 793 13.26 29.21 21.50
C ALA A 793 12.68 29.94 22.72
N LEU A 794 11.36 30.04 22.84
CA LEU A 794 10.64 30.86 23.80
C LEU A 794 11.00 30.52 25.26
N ARG A 795 11.07 29.24 25.59
CA ARG A 795 11.41 28.78 26.95
C ARG A 795 12.79 29.28 27.39
N HIS A 796 13.78 29.18 26.50
CA HIS A 796 15.15 29.61 26.79
C HIS A 796 15.29 31.13 26.82
N VAL A 797 14.57 31.84 25.96
CA VAL A 797 14.52 33.31 25.99
C VAL A 797 13.93 33.77 27.30
N ARG A 798 12.84 33.18 27.78
CA ARG A 798 12.27 33.48 29.11
C ARG A 798 13.25 33.20 30.24
N GLN A 799 14.00 32.10 30.18
CA GLN A 799 15.05 31.80 31.17
C GLN A 799 16.18 32.82 31.13
N ALA A 800 16.62 33.27 29.94
CA ALA A 800 17.65 34.28 29.79
C ALA A 800 17.19 35.66 30.34
N LEU A 801 15.91 35.98 30.18
CA LEU A 801 15.29 37.20 30.70
C LEU A 801 15.10 37.18 32.24
N ALA A 802 15.01 36.01 32.86
CA ALA A 802 14.85 35.83 34.30
C ALA A 802 16.17 35.87 35.08
N ILE A 803 17.34 35.95 34.42
CA ILE A 803 18.65 35.98 35.06
C ILE A 803 18.89 37.37 35.70
N GLU A 804 19.11 37.39 37.00
CA GLU A 804 19.50 38.62 37.70
C GLU A 804 20.95 39.01 37.35
N PRO A 805 21.24 40.31 37.08
CA PRO A 805 22.56 40.76 36.67
C PRO A 805 23.67 40.44 37.70
N ILE A 806 23.32 40.37 38.97
CA ILE A 806 24.28 40.14 40.10
C ILE A 806 24.77 38.68 40.13
N GLU A 807 23.90 37.70 39.79
CA GLU A 807 24.29 36.28 39.73
C GLU A 807 25.18 35.90 38.53
N ALA A 808 25.16 36.70 37.48
CA ALA A 808 25.93 36.45 36.27
C ALA A 808 27.34 37.02 36.26
N LEU A 809 27.65 37.92 37.20
CA LEU A 809 28.99 38.54 37.40
C LEU A 809 29.82 37.85 38.51
N ARG A 810 29.18 36.97 39.26
CA ARG A 810 29.88 36.01 40.16
C ARG A 810 30.25 34.75 39.34
#